data_ce2c46dddf83d987e25c5d012d2f5273
#
_entry.id   ce2c46dddf83d987e25c5d012d2f5273
#
_cell.length_a   1.000
_cell.length_b   1.000
_cell.length_c   1.000
_cell.angle_alpha   90.00
_cell.angle_beta   90.00
_cell.angle_gamma   90.00
#
_symmetry.space_group_name_H-M   'P 1'
#
loop_
_entity.id
_entity.type
_entity.pdbx_description
1 polymer ?
#
loop_
_entity_poly.entity_id
_entity_poly.type
_entity_poly.pdbx_seq_one_letter_code
_entity_poly.pdbx_strand_id
1 'polypeptide(L)'
;VPQPAHRAIRQRARIEDRDALVRAAEAAFEAGDYEAAREAARSAAVAADQAASRIEGGEDAAREVAGNVRASARRLLALAALYTDRRDEAMQAALEAVRIAQAAAAHREQALAELALAEIVRARGDNVEGLRWAARARTSAVRARDVPTLRSVLADYGLALGRLGDGERAREAFAEALALPPAGQPPMRAFRVLHAAALTHRAAGRYAEALQACDRADELAREARLGVAWALLAARLPVLVDLGAIDLARDLLDAHPIGPDAPGWKRAQRLALEAMLAHAAGERPETTERLAGEGLALAGVDSPWRLQLARLRAQALLVRGRADEAERLAVEVTGQAAKGGDRALGAEAMALAARATTRPEAALLRWLGALALSVNGTEARIEHEALAALSTEPEPIGGLARTGLAVVRERLVDRAPPELRGTLKRALRAVESRALSTRQARRVELDTALSPEVLHAKDAVGLAGASPALVRAIVTIARAARSDTSLVITGETGSGKELFARLAHRLSPRGSGPFVAINCAAIPEPLLEAELFGHERGAFTGAERARPGLFVEAQGGTLFLDEVGEMSRAMQAKLLRVLEEREVRPVGGTRARKVDVRVLAATHRDLTAMVSSGAFREDLYYRLAAVTVRVPSLRERPEDIPVVARAVLAREPAMQSKRLDVPALTALSEHAWPGNVRELANVLRVAASLVEGNMISGDEVREAIRSSGPPAAARPERALDETSVAALRARHRAELRELVGRAIAAADGNKRRAARALGISRQGLYRILAEIGD
;
A
#
# COMPACT_ATOMS: atom_id res chain seq x y z
N VAL A 1 12.37 39.10 61.59
CA VAL A 1 11.62 38.95 60.32
C VAL A 1 12.62 39.25 59.18
N PRO A 2 13.05 38.33 58.33
CA PRO A 2 13.91 38.58 57.22
C PRO A 2 13.14 39.39 56.15
N GLN A 3 13.71 40.50 55.73
CA GLN A 3 13.12 41.41 54.72
C GLN A 3 12.80 40.68 53.39
N PRO A 4 11.72 41.00 52.72
CA PRO A 4 11.28 40.37 51.46
C PRO A 4 12.37 40.38 50.33
N ALA A 5 13.26 41.36 50.34
CA ALA A 5 14.39 41.46 49.40
C ALA A 5 15.39 40.29 49.56
N HIS A 6 15.72 39.85 50.77
CA HIS A 6 16.63 38.69 51.00
C HIS A 6 16.01 37.35 50.60
N ARG A 7 14.69 37.25 50.61
CA ARG A 7 13.95 36.05 50.14
C ARG A 7 13.99 35.98 48.60
N ALA A 8 13.77 37.10 47.91
CA ALA A 8 13.85 37.22 46.48
C ALA A 8 15.28 36.95 45.93
N ILE A 9 16.33 37.44 46.62
CA ILE A 9 17.71 37.20 46.21
C ILE A 9 18.11 35.74 46.40
N ARG A 10 17.70 35.07 47.50
CA ARG A 10 17.92 33.61 47.69
C ARG A 10 17.08 32.75 46.74
N GLN A 11 15.90 33.18 46.33
CA GLN A 11 15.14 32.53 45.31
C GLN A 11 15.75 32.68 43.91
N ARG A 12 16.27 33.87 43.57
CA ARG A 12 17.00 34.13 42.34
C ARG A 12 18.28 33.27 42.22
N ALA A 13 19.10 33.22 43.24
CA ALA A 13 20.33 32.40 43.27
C ALA A 13 20.02 30.89 43.11
N ARG A 14 18.88 30.41 43.66
CA ARG A 14 18.47 29.02 43.49
C ARG A 14 17.84 28.70 42.13
N ILE A 15 17.36 29.71 41.41
CA ILE A 15 16.89 29.58 40.00
C ILE A 15 18.13 29.57 39.08
N GLU A 16 19.13 30.40 39.34
CA GLU A 16 20.41 30.44 38.59
C GLU A 16 21.17 29.11 38.63
N ASP A 17 21.14 28.35 39.76
CA ASP A 17 21.71 27.00 39.87
C ASP A 17 21.01 25.96 39.00
N ARG A 18 19.73 26.13 38.72
CA ARG A 18 18.94 25.20 37.89
C ARG A 18 19.05 25.49 36.42
N ASP A 19 19.11 26.77 36.07
CA ASP A 19 19.44 27.20 34.73
C ASP A 19 20.86 26.70 34.34
N ALA A 20 21.78 26.56 35.31
CA ALA A 20 23.06 25.91 35.09
C ALA A 20 22.96 24.43 34.71
N LEU A 21 22.08 23.67 35.37
CA LEU A 21 21.81 22.26 35.01
C LEU A 21 21.16 22.11 33.64
N VAL A 22 20.22 23.00 33.29
CA VAL A 22 19.61 23.02 31.95
C VAL A 22 20.66 23.37 30.89
N ARG A 23 21.50 24.37 31.14
CA ARG A 23 22.62 24.74 30.23
C ARG A 23 23.63 23.59 30.09
N ALA A 24 23.93 22.86 31.17
CA ALA A 24 24.82 21.71 31.12
C ALA A 24 24.23 20.58 30.26
N ALA A 25 22.90 20.32 30.38
CA ALA A 25 22.18 19.35 29.55
C ALA A 25 22.17 19.78 28.08
N GLU A 26 21.96 21.07 27.79
CA GLU A 26 22.03 21.60 26.41
C GLU A 26 23.45 21.46 25.82
N ALA A 27 24.46 21.82 26.58
CA ALA A 27 25.87 21.71 26.14
C ALA A 27 26.25 20.24 25.87
N ALA A 28 25.87 19.31 26.72
CA ALA A 28 26.10 17.88 26.50
C ALA A 28 25.34 17.37 25.25
N PHE A 29 24.11 17.81 25.07
CA PHE A 29 23.28 17.45 23.90
C PHE A 29 23.91 18.00 22.60
N GLU A 30 24.37 19.24 22.59
CA GLU A 30 25.06 19.87 21.45
C GLU A 30 26.43 19.21 21.16
N ALA A 31 27.11 18.71 22.18
CA ALA A 31 28.34 17.93 22.03
C ALA A 31 28.09 16.49 21.50
N GLY A 32 26.84 16.04 21.44
CA GLY A 32 26.48 14.70 21.00
C GLY A 32 26.60 13.63 22.11
N ASP A 33 26.83 14.03 23.35
CA ASP A 33 26.80 13.13 24.51
C ASP A 33 25.41 13.03 25.08
N TYR A 34 24.58 12.20 24.42
CA TYR A 34 23.16 12.10 24.72
C TYR A 34 22.87 11.42 26.05
N GLU A 35 23.73 10.52 26.55
CA GLU A 35 23.56 9.93 27.88
C GLU A 35 23.86 10.94 28.99
N ALA A 36 24.95 11.72 28.87
CA ALA A 36 25.25 12.80 29.82
C ALA A 36 24.14 13.88 29.76
N ALA A 37 23.68 14.24 28.55
CA ALA A 37 22.58 15.18 28.38
C ALA A 37 21.28 14.68 29.08
N ARG A 38 20.97 13.39 28.97
CA ARG A 38 19.79 12.77 29.58
C ARG A 38 19.87 12.78 31.10
N GLU A 39 21.03 12.45 31.66
CA GLU A 39 21.24 12.44 33.11
C GLU A 39 21.16 13.86 33.69
N ALA A 40 21.82 14.83 33.04
CA ALA A 40 21.76 16.23 33.42
C ALA A 40 20.32 16.80 33.32
N ALA A 41 19.60 16.48 32.25
CA ALA A 41 18.22 16.92 32.04
C ALA A 41 17.26 16.30 33.08
N ARG A 42 17.47 15.04 33.45
CA ARG A 42 16.70 14.36 34.51
C ARG A 42 16.94 15.04 35.85
N SER A 43 18.20 15.33 36.20
CA SER A 43 18.56 16.04 37.41
C SER A 43 17.96 17.45 37.46
N ALA A 44 18.01 18.18 36.33
CA ALA A 44 17.38 19.49 36.18
C ALA A 44 15.86 19.43 36.37
N ALA A 45 15.21 18.41 35.83
CA ALA A 45 13.76 18.22 35.95
C ALA A 45 13.34 17.98 37.38
N VAL A 46 14.03 17.11 38.11
CA VAL A 46 13.77 16.84 39.55
C VAL A 46 14.00 18.10 40.39
N ALA A 47 15.10 18.79 40.16
CA ALA A 47 15.40 20.05 40.87
C ALA A 47 14.36 21.15 40.60
N ALA A 48 13.87 21.23 39.37
CA ALA A 48 12.84 22.20 38.97
C ALA A 48 11.46 21.87 39.57
N ASP A 49 11.10 20.60 39.67
CA ASP A 49 9.85 20.18 40.33
C ASP A 49 9.85 20.42 41.84
N GLN A 50 10.95 20.10 42.50
CA GLN A 50 11.12 20.40 43.94
C GLN A 50 11.03 21.89 44.24
N ALA A 51 11.41 22.73 43.26
CA ALA A 51 11.28 24.16 43.42
C ALA A 51 9.86 24.68 43.23
N ALA A 52 9.20 24.15 42.22
CA ALA A 52 7.82 24.55 41.95
C ALA A 52 6.89 24.24 43.11
N SER A 53 7.12 23.10 43.82
CA SER A 53 6.36 22.74 45.04
C SER A 53 6.58 23.66 46.23
N ARG A 54 7.67 24.46 46.23
CA ARG A 54 7.98 25.40 47.32
C ARG A 54 7.56 26.85 47.03
N ILE A 55 7.02 27.12 45.83
CA ILE A 55 6.49 28.43 45.46
C ILE A 55 5.01 28.49 45.81
N GLU A 56 4.66 28.37 47.08
CA GLU A 56 3.33 28.68 47.61
C GLU A 56 3.22 30.16 47.85
N GLY A 57 2.41 30.88 47.04
CA GLY A 57 2.09 32.30 47.22
C GLY A 57 3.06 33.31 46.60
N GLY A 58 3.88 32.89 45.60
CA GLY A 58 4.79 33.81 44.87
C GLY A 58 4.14 34.54 43.72
N GLU A 59 4.74 35.69 43.37
CA GLU A 59 4.39 36.56 42.21
C GLU A 59 4.31 35.72 40.92
N ASP A 60 3.39 36.08 40.02
CA ASP A 60 3.18 35.37 38.73
C ASP A 60 4.46 35.23 37.90
N ALA A 61 5.36 36.23 37.94
CA ALA A 61 6.66 36.17 37.29
C ALA A 61 7.56 35.04 37.80
N ALA A 62 7.53 34.68 39.08
CA ALA A 62 8.33 33.55 39.62
C ALA A 62 7.75 32.17 39.18
N ARG A 63 6.43 32.09 39.00
CA ARG A 63 5.75 30.91 38.46
C ARG A 63 6.06 30.70 36.96
N GLU A 64 6.10 31.78 36.20
CA GLU A 64 6.45 31.75 34.78
C GLU A 64 7.90 31.29 34.58
N VAL A 65 8.86 31.86 35.30
CA VAL A 65 10.29 31.46 35.22
C VAL A 65 10.48 30.01 35.63
N ALA A 66 9.83 29.58 36.74
CA ALA A 66 9.89 28.18 37.17
C ALA A 66 9.26 27.22 36.15
N GLY A 67 8.16 27.63 35.49
CA GLY A 67 7.51 26.92 34.41
C GLY A 67 8.43 26.73 33.18
N ASN A 68 9.13 27.79 32.79
CA ASN A 68 10.08 27.76 31.69
C ASN A 68 11.21 26.75 31.93
N VAL A 69 11.86 26.78 33.09
CA VAL A 69 12.95 25.87 33.44
C VAL A 69 12.48 24.41 33.48
N ARG A 70 11.29 24.15 34.05
CA ARG A 70 10.70 22.81 34.08
C ARG A 70 10.40 22.30 32.68
N ALA A 71 9.82 23.11 31.81
CA ALA A 71 9.52 22.75 30.42
C ALA A 71 10.80 22.47 29.64
N SER A 72 11.81 23.32 29.75
CA SER A 72 13.12 23.14 29.11
C SER A 72 13.81 21.86 29.56
N ALA A 73 13.85 21.56 30.86
CA ALA A 73 14.44 20.34 31.38
C ALA A 73 13.75 19.07 30.85
N ARG A 74 12.40 19.06 30.82
CA ARG A 74 11.62 17.93 30.27
C ARG A 74 11.82 17.78 28.76
N ARG A 75 11.89 18.88 28.01
CA ARG A 75 12.16 18.87 26.56
C ARG A 75 13.54 18.29 26.26
N LEU A 76 14.57 18.70 26.99
CA LEU A 76 15.93 18.16 26.82
C LEU A 76 15.99 16.68 27.19
N LEU A 77 15.31 16.27 28.27
CA LEU A 77 15.18 14.87 28.63
C LEU A 77 14.51 14.07 27.51
N ALA A 78 13.45 14.62 26.92
CA ALA A 78 12.75 13.98 25.81
C ALA A 78 13.65 13.78 24.58
N LEU A 79 14.38 14.79 24.17
CA LEU A 79 15.31 14.72 23.03
C LEU A 79 16.48 13.77 23.34
N ALA A 80 17.10 13.86 24.51
CA ALA A 80 18.20 12.96 24.90
C ALA A 80 17.73 11.50 25.00
N ALA A 81 16.53 11.25 25.53
CA ALA A 81 15.92 9.93 25.57
C ALA A 81 15.64 9.38 24.16
N LEU A 82 15.22 10.22 23.20
CA LEU A 82 15.04 9.82 21.78
C LEU A 82 16.37 9.31 21.18
N TYR A 83 17.45 10.04 21.36
CA TYR A 83 18.75 9.69 20.81
C TYR A 83 19.49 8.55 21.56
N THR A 84 19.00 8.17 22.74
CA THR A 84 19.44 6.99 23.50
C THR A 84 18.48 5.80 23.37
N ASP A 85 17.57 5.85 22.38
CA ASP A 85 16.58 4.82 22.03
C ASP A 85 15.56 4.47 23.16
N ARG A 86 15.28 5.43 24.05
CA ARG A 86 14.31 5.32 25.16
C ARG A 86 13.03 6.06 24.78
N ARG A 87 12.33 5.56 23.80
CA ARG A 87 11.23 6.27 23.11
C ARG A 87 9.98 6.51 23.94
N ASP A 88 9.68 5.65 24.90
CA ASP A 88 8.54 5.87 25.80
C ASP A 88 8.86 6.97 26.81
N GLU A 89 10.08 6.99 27.36
CA GLU A 89 10.57 8.08 28.20
C GLU A 89 10.56 9.41 27.41
N ALA A 90 11.02 9.38 26.16
CA ALA A 90 11.00 10.54 25.26
C ALA A 90 9.59 11.09 25.05
N MET A 91 8.62 10.22 24.75
CA MET A 91 7.23 10.62 24.51
C MET A 91 6.60 11.22 25.75
N GLN A 92 6.76 10.56 26.92
CA GLN A 92 6.21 11.06 28.18
C GLN A 92 6.81 12.40 28.57
N ALA A 93 8.13 12.56 28.48
CA ALA A 93 8.81 13.79 28.82
C ALA A 93 8.40 14.94 27.88
N ALA A 94 8.23 14.69 26.57
CA ALA A 94 7.80 15.70 25.61
C ALA A 94 6.36 16.18 25.87
N LEU A 95 5.42 15.27 26.09
CA LEU A 95 4.03 15.61 26.43
C LEU A 95 3.95 16.41 27.73
N GLU A 96 4.75 16.04 28.72
CA GLU A 96 4.82 16.78 29.97
C GLU A 96 5.43 18.16 29.79
N ALA A 97 6.46 18.32 28.95
CA ALA A 97 7.05 19.61 28.61
C ALA A 97 6.02 20.54 27.95
N VAL A 98 5.23 20.04 27.00
CA VAL A 98 4.16 20.81 26.35
C VAL A 98 3.13 21.25 27.38
N ARG A 99 2.66 20.34 28.24
CA ARG A 99 1.67 20.65 29.27
C ARG A 99 2.14 21.73 30.24
N ILE A 100 3.40 21.63 30.69
CA ILE A 100 4.01 22.61 31.62
C ILE A 100 4.14 23.97 30.93
N ALA A 101 4.66 24.02 29.71
CA ALA A 101 4.83 25.26 28.95
C ALA A 101 3.49 25.96 28.65
N GLN A 102 2.45 25.20 28.34
CA GLN A 102 1.09 25.73 28.15
C GLN A 102 0.53 26.34 29.44
N ALA A 103 0.65 25.62 30.56
CA ALA A 103 0.18 26.11 31.85
C ALA A 103 0.92 27.35 32.35
N ALA A 104 2.18 27.54 31.93
CA ALA A 104 3.01 28.71 32.24
C ALA A 104 2.86 29.85 31.22
N ALA A 105 2.03 29.72 30.16
CA ALA A 105 1.92 30.63 29.01
C ALA A 105 3.29 30.95 28.35
N ALA A 106 4.24 30.02 28.46
CA ALA A 106 5.61 30.11 27.99
C ALA A 106 5.71 29.79 26.49
N HIS A 107 5.27 30.68 25.62
CA HIS A 107 5.09 30.40 24.17
C HIS A 107 6.37 29.93 23.47
N ARG A 108 7.54 30.40 23.86
CA ARG A 108 8.83 29.95 23.31
C ARG A 108 9.11 28.49 23.69
N GLU A 109 9.03 28.15 24.96
CA GLU A 109 9.25 26.78 25.45
C GLU A 109 8.15 25.84 24.98
N GLN A 110 6.92 26.33 24.83
CA GLN A 110 5.83 25.56 24.21
C GLN A 110 6.16 25.20 22.77
N ALA A 111 6.63 26.17 21.95
CA ALA A 111 7.03 25.91 20.58
C ALA A 111 8.16 24.87 20.50
N LEU A 112 9.18 24.97 21.36
CA LEU A 112 10.30 24.03 21.41
C LEU A 112 9.87 22.64 21.89
N ALA A 113 8.96 22.53 22.84
CA ALA A 113 8.43 21.27 23.33
C ALA A 113 7.53 20.58 22.28
N GLU A 114 6.66 21.34 21.59
CA GLU A 114 5.84 20.87 20.48
C GLU A 114 6.73 20.40 19.30
N LEU A 115 7.84 21.09 19.04
CA LEU A 115 8.85 20.69 18.05
C LEU A 115 9.52 19.38 18.42
N ALA A 116 9.94 19.20 19.68
CA ALA A 116 10.53 17.96 20.16
C ALA A 116 9.52 16.79 20.04
N LEU A 117 8.26 17.04 20.36
CA LEU A 117 7.20 16.05 20.21
C LEU A 117 6.97 15.68 18.74
N ALA A 118 7.02 16.66 17.82
CA ALA A 118 6.97 16.38 16.38
C ALA A 118 8.10 15.48 15.91
N GLU A 119 9.33 15.71 16.39
CA GLU A 119 10.52 14.90 16.08
C GLU A 119 10.37 13.46 16.61
N ILE A 120 9.91 13.29 17.85
CA ILE A 120 9.70 11.99 18.49
C ILE A 120 8.61 11.18 17.77
N VAL A 121 7.48 11.81 17.42
CA VAL A 121 6.37 11.16 16.71
C VAL A 121 6.81 10.71 15.32
N ARG A 122 7.56 11.53 14.59
CA ARG A 122 8.14 11.13 13.31
C ARG A 122 9.17 10.02 13.43
N ALA A 123 9.98 10.03 14.48
CA ALA A 123 10.91 8.94 14.75
C ALA A 123 10.22 7.61 15.03
N ARG A 124 8.95 7.64 15.44
CA ARG A 124 8.06 6.46 15.54
C ARG A 124 7.38 6.10 14.22
N GLY A 125 7.66 6.85 13.15
CA GLY A 125 7.11 6.60 11.80
C GLY A 125 5.78 7.27 11.51
N ASP A 126 5.19 8.07 12.43
CA ASP A 126 3.96 8.80 12.17
C ASP A 126 4.24 10.24 11.68
N ASN A 127 4.41 10.37 10.37
CA ASN A 127 4.69 11.67 9.75
C ASN A 127 3.46 12.60 9.73
N VAL A 128 2.24 12.06 9.74
CA VAL A 128 1.00 12.85 9.73
C VAL A 128 0.82 13.56 11.07
N GLU A 129 0.92 12.84 12.16
CA GLU A 129 0.82 13.42 13.50
C GLU A 129 2.02 14.32 13.78
N GLY A 130 3.23 13.95 13.31
CA GLY A 130 4.42 14.80 13.36
C GLY A 130 4.23 16.14 12.67
N LEU A 131 3.57 16.19 11.50
CA LEU A 131 3.21 17.45 10.83
C LEU A 131 2.24 18.30 11.65
N ARG A 132 1.24 17.66 12.29
CA ARG A 132 0.29 18.37 13.15
C ARG A 132 1.00 19.06 14.32
N TRP A 133 1.92 18.37 14.97
CA TRP A 133 2.71 18.97 16.07
C TRP A 133 3.65 20.08 15.57
N ALA A 134 4.31 19.91 14.42
CA ALA A 134 5.13 20.94 13.82
C ALA A 134 4.33 22.19 13.43
N ALA A 135 3.10 22.04 12.95
CA ALA A 135 2.20 23.15 12.66
C ALA A 135 1.77 23.90 13.93
N ARG A 136 1.52 23.18 15.04
CA ARG A 136 1.25 23.79 16.35
C ARG A 136 2.48 24.55 16.84
N ALA A 137 3.65 23.95 16.77
CA ALA A 137 4.92 24.60 17.12
C ALA A 137 5.15 25.88 16.34
N ARG A 138 4.80 25.91 15.04
CA ARG A 138 4.86 27.13 14.20
C ARG A 138 3.97 28.23 14.77
N THR A 139 2.74 27.89 15.14
CA THR A 139 1.81 28.86 15.73
C THR A 139 2.32 29.41 17.06
N SER A 140 2.88 28.55 17.91
CA SER A 140 3.44 28.93 19.21
C SER A 140 4.72 29.79 19.03
N ALA A 141 5.58 29.47 18.06
CA ALA A 141 6.79 30.23 17.75
C ALA A 141 6.49 31.65 17.22
N VAL A 142 5.46 31.78 16.37
CA VAL A 142 4.99 33.10 15.90
C VAL A 142 4.47 33.94 17.07
N ARG A 143 3.72 33.35 17.99
CA ARG A 143 3.24 34.05 19.21
C ARG A 143 4.38 34.46 20.13
N ALA A 144 5.42 33.63 20.24
CA ALA A 144 6.59 33.92 21.05
C ALA A 144 7.43 35.09 20.48
N ARG A 145 7.27 35.44 19.19
CA ARG A 145 8.12 36.39 18.44
C ARG A 145 9.61 36.08 18.53
N ASP A 146 9.95 34.78 18.67
CA ASP A 146 11.32 34.30 18.81
C ASP A 146 11.82 33.77 17.45
N VAL A 147 12.60 34.59 16.75
CA VAL A 147 13.10 34.28 15.40
C VAL A 147 13.92 32.98 15.35
N PRO A 148 14.85 32.71 16.30
CA PRO A 148 15.63 31.47 16.33
C PRO A 148 14.72 30.20 16.44
N THR A 149 13.71 30.24 17.27
CA THR A 149 12.75 29.13 17.43
C THR A 149 11.89 28.96 16.17
N LEU A 150 11.36 30.07 15.61
CA LEU A 150 10.57 30.03 14.40
C LEU A 150 11.34 29.38 13.23
N ARG A 151 12.62 29.70 13.07
CA ARG A 151 13.48 29.12 12.03
C ARG A 151 13.62 27.60 12.21
N SER A 152 13.86 27.12 13.44
CA SER A 152 13.98 25.68 13.72
C SER A 152 12.67 24.94 13.44
N VAL A 153 11.53 25.56 13.82
CA VAL A 153 10.22 24.99 13.58
C VAL A 153 9.87 24.95 12.10
N LEU A 154 10.22 25.99 11.33
CA LEU A 154 10.00 26.01 9.88
C LEU A 154 10.81 24.92 9.16
N ALA A 155 12.04 24.67 9.61
CA ALA A 155 12.86 23.58 9.05
C ALA A 155 12.21 22.21 9.26
N ASP A 156 11.73 21.96 10.46
CA ASP A 156 11.11 20.69 10.81
C ASP A 156 9.74 20.51 10.16
N TYR A 157 8.97 21.59 10.09
CA TYR A 157 7.69 21.65 9.37
C TYR A 157 7.89 21.35 7.87
N GLY A 158 8.92 21.94 7.24
CA GLY A 158 9.29 21.67 5.86
C GLY A 158 9.71 20.22 5.63
N LEU A 159 10.49 19.62 6.55
CA LEU A 159 10.86 18.22 6.48
C LEU A 159 9.66 17.29 6.57
N ALA A 160 8.72 17.57 7.47
CA ALA A 160 7.49 16.80 7.61
C ALA A 160 6.61 16.88 6.35
N LEU A 161 6.46 18.08 5.77
CA LEU A 161 5.76 18.27 4.49
C LEU A 161 6.41 17.48 3.34
N GLY A 162 7.74 17.51 3.25
CA GLY A 162 8.50 16.79 2.23
C GLY A 162 8.26 15.28 2.28
N ARG A 163 8.26 14.68 3.48
CA ARG A 163 7.96 13.25 3.66
C ARG A 163 6.54 12.87 3.28
N LEU A 164 5.59 13.77 3.50
CA LEU A 164 4.19 13.60 3.13
C LEU A 164 3.91 13.91 1.65
N GLY A 165 4.93 14.31 0.89
CA GLY A 165 4.82 14.56 -0.54
C GLY A 165 4.38 15.97 -0.93
N ASP A 166 4.36 16.91 0.00
CA ASP A 166 4.08 18.33 -0.27
C ASP A 166 5.42 19.09 -0.45
N GLY A 167 6.14 18.76 -1.52
CA GLY A 167 7.46 19.30 -1.79
C GLY A 167 7.49 20.80 -2.07
N GLU A 168 6.38 21.38 -2.55
CA GLU A 168 6.29 22.81 -2.82
C GLU A 168 6.17 23.62 -1.53
N ARG A 169 5.24 23.26 -0.65
CA ARG A 169 5.13 23.89 0.67
C ARG A 169 6.34 23.63 1.57
N ALA A 170 6.99 22.47 1.42
CA ALA A 170 8.26 22.20 2.10
C ALA A 170 9.34 23.21 1.67
N ARG A 171 9.48 23.46 0.35
CA ARG A 171 10.42 24.44 -0.20
C ARG A 171 10.13 25.86 0.30
N GLU A 172 8.85 26.27 0.34
CA GLU A 172 8.46 27.57 0.89
C GLU A 172 8.83 27.70 2.35
N ALA A 173 8.61 26.69 3.17
CA ALA A 173 9.00 26.67 4.58
C ALA A 173 10.51 26.81 4.78
N PHE A 174 11.33 26.14 3.96
CA PHE A 174 12.78 26.29 4.00
C PHE A 174 13.23 27.66 3.52
N ALA A 175 12.62 28.22 2.47
CA ALA A 175 12.92 29.56 1.99
C ALA A 175 12.60 30.60 3.07
N GLU A 176 11.43 30.51 3.72
CA GLU A 176 11.03 31.33 4.87
C GLU A 176 12.08 31.21 6.02
N ALA A 177 12.48 29.98 6.37
CA ALA A 177 13.46 29.75 7.42
C ALA A 177 14.84 30.37 7.10
N LEU A 178 15.29 30.29 5.85
CA LEU A 178 16.58 30.85 5.41
C LEU A 178 16.57 32.37 5.26
N ALA A 179 15.41 32.97 4.98
CA ALA A 179 15.25 34.42 4.88
C ALA A 179 15.24 35.13 6.25
N LEU A 180 15.00 34.40 7.34
CA LEU A 180 15.03 34.98 8.68
C LEU A 180 16.44 35.45 9.08
N PRO A 181 16.60 36.58 9.83
CA PRO A 181 17.90 37.11 10.24
C PRO A 181 18.75 36.07 10.99
N PRO A 182 20.06 35.93 10.69
CA PRO A 182 20.94 34.94 11.32
C PRO A 182 21.36 35.29 12.75
N ALA A 183 21.12 36.50 13.20
CA ALA A 183 21.65 37.02 14.46
C ALA A 183 21.20 36.21 15.70
N GLY A 184 22.17 35.83 16.56
CA GLY A 184 21.90 35.19 17.86
C GLY A 184 21.48 33.70 17.80
N GLN A 185 21.68 33.02 16.66
CA GLN A 185 21.35 31.58 16.55
C GLN A 185 22.48 30.67 17.01
N PRO A 186 22.17 29.62 17.80
CA PRO A 186 23.07 28.48 17.95
C PRO A 186 23.39 27.87 16.59
N PRO A 187 24.64 27.63 16.23
CA PRO A 187 25.06 27.08 14.94
C PRO A 187 24.35 25.74 14.61
N MET A 188 24.09 24.92 15.61
CA MET A 188 23.35 23.64 15.46
C MET A 188 21.97 23.84 14.85
N ARG A 189 21.26 24.91 15.18
CA ARG A 189 19.90 25.16 14.62
C ARG A 189 19.98 25.57 13.14
N ALA A 190 20.97 26.39 12.77
CA ALA A 190 21.18 26.72 11.35
C ALA A 190 21.60 25.49 10.55
N PHE A 191 22.45 24.63 11.12
CA PHE A 191 22.82 23.35 10.54
C PHE A 191 21.59 22.48 10.25
N ARG A 192 20.65 22.34 11.20
CA ARG A 192 19.43 21.53 11.02
C ARG A 192 18.56 22.01 9.84
N VAL A 193 18.47 23.32 9.62
CA VAL A 193 17.73 23.87 8.45
C VAL A 193 18.38 23.42 7.15
N LEU A 194 19.69 23.57 7.02
CA LEU A 194 20.45 23.19 5.81
C LEU A 194 20.39 21.68 5.56
N HIS A 195 20.54 20.89 6.62
CA HIS A 195 20.42 19.43 6.55
C HIS A 195 19.03 18.97 6.07
N ALA A 196 17.95 19.54 6.63
CA ALA A 196 16.58 19.22 6.24
C ALA A 196 16.29 19.66 4.79
N ALA A 197 16.80 20.81 4.37
CA ALA A 197 16.70 21.30 3.01
C ALA A 197 17.42 20.35 2.02
N ALA A 198 18.62 19.87 2.37
CA ALA A 198 19.37 18.92 1.53
C ALA A 198 18.57 17.63 1.28
N LEU A 199 17.97 17.03 2.30
CA LEU A 199 17.15 15.83 2.18
C LEU A 199 15.93 16.05 1.28
N THR A 200 15.25 17.19 1.43
CA THR A 200 14.06 17.51 0.64
C THR A 200 14.41 17.84 -0.81
N HIS A 201 15.50 18.58 -1.05
CA HIS A 201 15.98 18.86 -2.41
C HIS A 201 16.39 17.57 -3.13
N ARG A 202 17.04 16.61 -2.44
CA ARG A 202 17.37 15.31 -3.01
C ARG A 202 16.10 14.58 -3.48
N ALA A 203 15.11 14.44 -2.62
CA ALA A 203 13.85 13.75 -2.94
C ALA A 203 13.15 14.39 -4.16
N ALA A 204 13.18 15.72 -4.25
CA ALA A 204 12.62 16.46 -5.38
C ALA A 204 13.50 16.42 -6.67
N GLY A 205 14.62 15.69 -6.66
CA GLY A 205 15.55 15.61 -7.77
C GLY A 205 16.34 16.92 -8.03
N ARG A 206 16.40 17.82 -7.05
CA ARG A 206 17.15 19.07 -7.10
C ARG A 206 18.56 18.86 -6.55
N TYR A 207 19.36 18.09 -7.27
CA TYR A 207 20.63 17.57 -6.76
C TYR A 207 21.68 18.67 -6.57
N ALA A 208 21.70 19.71 -7.41
CA ALA A 208 22.61 20.83 -7.25
C ALA A 208 22.32 21.60 -5.95
N GLU A 209 21.05 21.92 -5.70
CA GLU A 209 20.62 22.60 -4.48
C GLU A 209 20.82 21.71 -3.23
N ALA A 210 20.65 20.39 -3.36
CA ALA A 210 20.92 19.45 -2.28
C ALA A 210 22.41 19.45 -1.88
N LEU A 211 23.31 19.39 -2.85
CA LEU A 211 24.77 19.46 -2.59
C LEU A 211 25.19 20.83 -2.05
N GLN A 212 24.66 21.93 -2.60
CA GLN A 212 24.90 23.27 -2.08
C GLN A 212 24.48 23.39 -0.59
N ALA A 213 23.32 22.83 -0.24
CA ALA A 213 22.87 22.83 1.16
C ALA A 213 23.80 21.99 2.05
N CYS A 214 24.34 20.85 1.56
CA CYS A 214 25.34 20.07 2.25
C CYS A 214 26.66 20.83 2.42
N ASP A 215 27.13 21.55 1.38
CA ASP A 215 28.37 22.31 1.43
C ASP A 215 28.30 23.45 2.47
N ARG A 216 27.20 24.22 2.43
CA ARG A 216 26.95 25.28 3.43
C ARG A 216 26.80 24.72 4.85
N ALA A 217 26.20 23.55 5.00
CA ALA A 217 26.08 22.89 6.30
C ALA A 217 27.47 22.40 6.82
N ASP A 218 28.33 21.94 5.93
CA ASP A 218 29.67 21.49 6.24
C ASP A 218 30.59 22.68 6.64
N GLU A 219 30.52 23.79 5.91
CA GLU A 219 31.24 25.04 6.26
C GLU A 219 30.83 25.50 7.67
N LEU A 220 29.53 25.60 7.92
CA LEU A 220 28.99 25.98 9.23
C LEU A 220 29.45 25.02 10.34
N ALA A 221 29.44 23.72 10.07
CA ALA A 221 29.84 22.69 11.04
C ALA A 221 31.33 22.79 11.39
N ARG A 222 32.18 23.07 10.39
CA ARG A 222 33.63 23.28 10.60
C ARG A 222 33.92 24.57 11.38
N GLU A 223 33.29 25.68 11.00
CA GLU A 223 33.47 26.98 11.69
C GLU A 223 33.02 26.90 13.16
N ALA A 224 31.88 26.28 13.42
CA ALA A 224 31.29 26.16 14.75
C ALA A 224 31.79 24.92 15.54
N ARG A 225 32.65 24.10 14.96
CA ARG A 225 33.19 22.85 15.54
C ARG A 225 32.05 21.87 16.00
N LEU A 226 31.01 21.75 15.18
CA LEU A 226 29.88 20.86 15.51
C LEU A 226 30.26 19.41 15.24
N GLY A 227 29.87 18.50 16.13
CA GLY A 227 30.07 17.06 15.99
C GLY A 227 29.06 16.39 15.04
N VAL A 228 28.75 16.98 13.87
CA VAL A 228 27.66 16.59 12.95
C VAL A 228 28.13 15.92 11.65
N ALA A 229 29.43 15.60 11.54
CA ALA A 229 30.00 14.98 10.32
C ALA A 229 29.22 13.77 9.85
N TRP A 230 28.69 12.99 10.78
CA TRP A 230 27.85 11.82 10.49
C TRP A 230 26.50 12.17 9.85
N ALA A 231 25.83 13.22 10.30
CA ALA A 231 24.59 13.70 9.72
C ALA A 231 24.80 14.21 8.29
N LEU A 232 25.92 14.92 8.05
CA LEU A 232 26.33 15.37 6.72
C LEU A 232 26.58 14.21 5.77
N LEU A 233 27.29 13.18 6.22
CA LEU A 233 27.49 11.95 5.46
C LEU A 233 26.15 11.34 5.04
N ALA A 234 25.23 11.18 6.00
CA ALA A 234 23.92 10.58 5.77
C ALA A 234 23.03 11.38 4.80
N ALA A 235 23.24 12.70 4.68
CA ALA A 235 22.55 13.54 3.72
C ALA A 235 23.21 13.52 2.33
N ARG A 236 24.56 13.65 2.27
CA ARG A 236 25.32 13.80 1.02
C ARG A 236 25.47 12.49 0.23
N LEU A 237 25.74 11.36 0.92
CA LEU A 237 26.00 10.08 0.26
C LEU A 237 24.84 9.63 -0.62
N PRO A 238 23.56 9.64 -0.18
CA PRO A 238 22.43 9.28 -1.05
C PRO A 238 22.31 10.17 -2.30
N VAL A 239 22.67 11.45 -2.22
CA VAL A 239 22.68 12.35 -3.39
C VAL A 239 23.68 11.88 -4.43
N LEU A 240 24.92 11.54 -3.99
CA LEU A 240 25.96 11.03 -4.88
C LEU A 240 25.57 9.69 -5.52
N VAL A 241 24.96 8.81 -4.74
CA VAL A 241 24.41 7.52 -5.25
C VAL A 241 23.33 7.78 -6.30
N ASP A 242 22.42 8.70 -6.08
CA ASP A 242 21.36 9.05 -7.03
C ASP A 242 21.90 9.65 -8.33
N LEU A 243 22.98 10.40 -8.25
CA LEU A 243 23.72 10.94 -9.39
C LEU A 243 24.56 9.89 -10.13
N GLY A 244 24.72 8.70 -9.57
CA GLY A 244 25.60 7.65 -10.08
C GLY A 244 27.08 7.91 -9.85
N ALA A 245 27.42 8.82 -8.95
CA ALA A 245 28.82 9.19 -8.59
C ALA A 245 29.36 8.24 -7.51
N ILE A 246 29.45 6.96 -7.84
CA ILE A 246 29.70 5.86 -6.89
C ILE A 246 31.09 5.99 -6.23
N ASP A 247 32.11 6.37 -6.99
CA ASP A 247 33.47 6.50 -6.45
C ASP A 247 33.53 7.62 -5.40
N LEU A 248 32.92 8.79 -5.70
CA LEU A 248 32.83 9.90 -4.74
C LEU A 248 32.06 9.52 -3.48
N ALA A 249 31.00 8.71 -3.63
CA ALA A 249 30.21 8.22 -2.49
C ALA A 249 31.04 7.26 -1.63
N ARG A 250 31.90 6.43 -2.25
CA ARG A 250 32.79 5.50 -1.55
C ARG A 250 33.88 6.27 -0.77
N ASP A 251 34.58 7.18 -1.43
CA ASP A 251 35.59 8.02 -0.79
C ASP A 251 35.01 8.78 0.42
N LEU A 252 33.82 9.32 0.26
CA LEU A 252 33.11 10.01 1.34
C LEU A 252 32.80 9.08 2.52
N LEU A 253 32.36 7.84 2.24
CA LEU A 253 32.05 6.86 3.26
C LEU A 253 33.30 6.40 4.02
N ASP A 254 34.38 6.18 3.31
CA ASP A 254 35.67 5.72 3.87
C ASP A 254 36.36 6.79 4.73
N ALA A 255 36.17 8.07 4.39
CA ALA A 255 36.62 9.19 5.19
C ALA A 255 35.94 9.30 6.57
N HIS A 256 34.86 8.56 6.82
CA HIS A 256 34.08 8.64 8.05
C HIS A 256 33.94 7.25 8.73
N PRO A 257 34.99 6.65 9.26
CA PRO A 257 34.94 5.37 9.94
C PRO A 257 34.13 5.47 11.25
N ILE A 258 33.49 4.36 11.62
CA ILE A 258 32.79 4.22 12.92
C ILE A 258 33.50 3.16 13.74
N GLY A 259 33.80 3.49 15.01
CA GLY A 259 34.36 2.53 15.94
C GLY A 259 33.35 1.44 16.35
N PRO A 260 33.85 0.28 16.83
CA PRO A 260 32.98 -0.82 17.28
C PRO A 260 32.09 -0.45 18.47
N ASP A 261 32.50 0.51 19.28
CA ASP A 261 31.76 0.96 20.46
C ASP A 261 30.70 2.02 20.16
N ALA A 262 30.51 2.36 18.88
CA ALA A 262 29.48 3.33 18.49
C ALA A 262 28.07 2.79 18.81
N PRO A 263 27.11 3.68 19.18
CA PRO A 263 25.73 3.29 19.46
C PRO A 263 25.11 2.44 18.37
N GLY A 264 24.27 1.46 18.75
CA GLY A 264 23.66 0.51 17.82
C GLY A 264 22.92 1.17 16.66
N TRP A 265 22.18 2.26 16.91
CA TRP A 265 21.49 3.02 15.87
C TRP A 265 22.44 3.62 14.84
N LYS A 266 23.62 4.13 15.27
CA LYS A 266 24.64 4.72 14.39
C LYS A 266 25.29 3.65 13.52
N ARG A 267 25.57 2.47 14.10
CA ARG A 267 26.06 1.31 13.36
C ARG A 267 25.03 0.78 12.35
N ALA A 268 23.75 0.71 12.74
CA ALA A 268 22.67 0.34 11.82
C ALA A 268 22.54 1.30 10.63
N GLN A 269 22.66 2.60 10.88
CA GLN A 269 22.67 3.63 9.84
C GLN A 269 23.87 3.48 8.90
N ARG A 270 25.06 3.21 9.43
CA ARG A 270 26.27 2.94 8.63
C ARG A 270 26.05 1.76 7.69
N LEU A 271 25.56 0.65 8.21
CA LEU A 271 25.27 -0.54 7.44
C LEU A 271 24.22 -0.29 6.35
N ALA A 272 23.23 0.58 6.60
CA ALA A 272 22.28 1.00 5.58
C ALA A 272 22.94 1.78 4.44
N LEU A 273 23.85 2.70 4.75
CA LEU A 273 24.60 3.46 3.74
C LEU A 273 25.56 2.57 2.95
N GLU A 274 26.25 1.64 3.60
CA GLU A 274 27.11 0.65 2.96
C GLU A 274 26.30 -0.28 2.03
N ALA A 275 25.15 -0.78 2.49
CA ALA A 275 24.26 -1.61 1.69
C ALA A 275 23.71 -0.85 0.47
N MET A 276 23.35 0.42 0.63
CA MET A 276 22.92 1.29 -0.46
C MET A 276 24.03 1.46 -1.51
N LEU A 277 25.24 1.74 -1.06
CA LEU A 277 26.40 1.93 -1.94
C LEU A 277 26.78 0.64 -2.65
N ALA A 278 26.87 -0.48 -1.93
CA ALA A 278 27.18 -1.80 -2.50
C ALA A 278 26.19 -2.19 -3.59
N HIS A 279 24.89 -1.96 -3.35
CA HIS A 279 23.85 -2.19 -4.35
C HIS A 279 24.02 -1.29 -5.58
N ALA A 280 24.24 0.01 -5.38
CA ALA A 280 24.42 0.97 -6.47
C ALA A 280 25.70 0.73 -7.27
N ALA A 281 26.75 0.25 -6.62
CA ALA A 281 28.01 -0.15 -7.24
C ALA A 281 27.92 -1.45 -8.04
N GLY A 282 26.81 -2.19 -7.95
CA GLY A 282 26.66 -3.51 -8.60
C GLY A 282 27.51 -4.59 -7.96
N GLU A 283 27.83 -4.46 -6.67
CA GLU A 283 28.55 -5.49 -5.92
C GLU A 283 27.71 -6.78 -5.78
N ARG A 284 28.34 -7.86 -5.33
CA ARG A 284 27.64 -9.13 -5.13
C ARG A 284 26.41 -8.93 -4.23
N PRO A 285 25.24 -9.39 -4.62
CA PRO A 285 24.00 -9.13 -3.88
C PRO A 285 24.00 -9.71 -2.45
N GLU A 286 24.85 -10.73 -2.20
CA GLU A 286 25.09 -11.29 -0.88
C GLU A 286 25.67 -10.26 0.08
N THR A 287 26.51 -9.33 -0.42
CA THR A 287 27.08 -8.24 0.38
C THR A 287 25.97 -7.31 0.87
N THR A 288 25.10 -6.86 -0.03
CA THR A 288 23.95 -6.02 0.32
C THR A 288 23.00 -6.72 1.27
N GLU A 289 22.68 -8.01 1.04
CA GLU A 289 21.79 -8.77 1.92
C GLU A 289 22.37 -8.95 3.33
N ARG A 290 23.68 -9.24 3.44
CA ARG A 290 24.39 -9.39 4.71
C ARG A 290 24.39 -8.07 5.49
N LEU A 291 24.82 -6.97 4.85
CA LEU A 291 24.86 -5.64 5.47
C LEU A 291 23.48 -5.20 5.96
N ALA A 292 22.45 -5.39 5.12
CA ALA A 292 21.08 -5.06 5.50
C ALA A 292 20.57 -5.96 6.65
N GLY A 293 20.93 -7.23 6.66
CA GLY A 293 20.58 -8.19 7.73
C GLY A 293 21.23 -7.84 9.07
N GLU A 294 22.53 -7.54 9.07
CA GLU A 294 23.28 -7.09 10.24
C GLU A 294 22.71 -5.75 10.78
N GLY A 295 22.41 -4.83 9.88
CA GLY A 295 21.76 -3.57 10.24
C GLY A 295 20.39 -3.76 10.87
N LEU A 296 19.57 -4.68 10.36
CA LEU A 296 18.26 -5.03 10.92
C LEU A 296 18.38 -5.62 12.35
N ALA A 297 19.41 -6.40 12.61
CA ALA A 297 19.65 -6.97 13.94
C ALA A 297 20.05 -5.89 14.97
N LEU A 298 20.68 -4.81 14.52
CA LEU A 298 21.06 -3.67 15.37
C LEU A 298 19.97 -2.60 15.49
N ALA A 299 19.08 -2.51 14.50
CA ALA A 299 18.00 -1.53 14.48
C ALA A 299 16.87 -1.96 15.42
N GLY A 300 16.53 -1.13 16.40
CA GLY A 300 15.36 -1.32 17.26
C GLY A 300 14.06 -1.42 16.44
N VAL A 301 13.00 -1.98 17.03
CA VAL A 301 11.71 -2.24 16.36
C VAL A 301 11.14 -0.97 15.71
N ASP A 302 11.27 0.16 16.38
CA ASP A 302 10.77 1.45 15.90
C ASP A 302 11.82 2.31 15.18
N SER A 303 13.02 1.79 14.90
CA SER A 303 14.06 2.57 14.23
C SER A 303 13.61 3.01 12.82
N PRO A 304 13.77 4.31 12.46
CA PRO A 304 13.46 4.78 11.11
C PRO A 304 14.30 4.09 10.03
N TRP A 305 15.47 3.54 10.41
CA TRP A 305 16.35 2.80 9.51
C TRP A 305 15.89 1.35 9.27
N ARG A 306 15.03 0.82 10.11
CA ARG A 306 14.52 -0.55 9.98
C ARG A 306 13.84 -0.78 8.64
N LEU A 307 12.94 0.13 8.24
CA LEU A 307 12.23 0.03 6.97
C LEU A 307 13.15 0.23 5.76
N GLN A 308 14.14 1.13 5.87
CA GLN A 308 15.15 1.31 4.82
C GLN A 308 16.02 0.06 4.65
N LEU A 309 16.47 -0.53 5.74
CA LEU A 309 17.24 -1.79 5.73
C LEU A 309 16.42 -2.96 5.18
N ALA A 310 15.14 -3.06 5.56
CA ALA A 310 14.22 -4.07 5.02
C ALA A 310 14.05 -3.92 3.50
N ARG A 311 13.89 -2.69 3.00
CA ARG A 311 13.85 -2.38 1.58
C ARG A 311 15.13 -2.79 0.85
N LEU A 312 16.30 -2.45 1.40
CA LEU A 312 17.61 -2.83 0.81
C LEU A 312 17.79 -4.35 0.78
N ARG A 313 17.35 -5.05 1.83
CA ARG A 313 17.34 -6.52 1.85
C ARG A 313 16.42 -7.10 0.77
N ALA A 314 15.21 -6.56 0.61
CA ALA A 314 14.30 -6.97 -0.44
C ALA A 314 14.92 -6.74 -1.84
N GLN A 315 15.65 -5.66 -2.02
CA GLN A 315 16.36 -5.33 -3.24
C GLN A 315 17.47 -6.35 -3.56
N ALA A 316 18.23 -6.76 -2.56
CA ALA A 316 19.25 -7.80 -2.70
C ALA A 316 18.64 -9.18 -3.01
N LEU A 317 17.53 -9.55 -2.34
CA LEU A 317 16.79 -10.78 -2.60
C LEU A 317 16.29 -10.85 -4.05
N LEU A 318 15.80 -9.73 -4.59
CA LEU A 318 15.36 -9.65 -5.98
C LEU A 318 16.50 -9.92 -6.96
N VAL A 319 17.68 -9.32 -6.74
CA VAL A 319 18.86 -9.54 -7.59
C VAL A 319 19.34 -11.01 -7.52
N ARG A 320 19.16 -11.67 -6.38
CA ARG A 320 19.46 -13.11 -6.19
C ARG A 320 18.43 -14.08 -6.80
N GLY A 321 17.40 -13.56 -7.48
CA GLY A 321 16.32 -14.37 -8.05
C GLY A 321 15.28 -14.87 -7.03
N ARG A 322 15.32 -14.43 -5.75
CA ARG A 322 14.34 -14.77 -4.70
C ARG A 322 13.16 -13.80 -4.76
N ALA A 323 12.50 -13.76 -5.92
CA ALA A 323 11.50 -12.76 -6.26
C ALA A 323 10.29 -12.76 -5.30
N ASP A 324 9.78 -13.93 -4.91
CA ASP A 324 8.61 -14.04 -4.00
C ASP A 324 8.91 -13.50 -2.60
N GLU A 325 10.13 -13.68 -2.10
CA GLU A 325 10.54 -13.15 -0.80
C GLU A 325 10.76 -11.64 -0.86
N ALA A 326 11.37 -11.17 -1.95
CA ALA A 326 11.52 -9.74 -2.21
C ALA A 326 10.17 -9.04 -2.32
N GLU A 327 9.19 -9.63 -3.02
CA GLU A 327 7.84 -9.11 -3.16
C GLU A 327 7.14 -9.00 -1.80
N ARG A 328 7.14 -10.06 -0.99
CA ARG A 328 6.53 -10.05 0.34
C ARG A 328 7.10 -8.95 1.23
N LEU A 329 8.43 -8.87 1.29
CA LEU A 329 9.11 -7.88 2.14
C LEU A 329 8.86 -6.44 1.63
N ALA A 330 8.87 -6.22 0.32
CA ALA A 330 8.58 -4.91 -0.25
C ALA A 330 7.12 -4.47 -0.01
N VAL A 331 6.15 -5.39 -0.09
CA VAL A 331 4.74 -5.13 0.23
C VAL A 331 4.57 -4.79 1.71
N GLU A 332 5.26 -5.51 2.61
CA GLU A 332 5.25 -5.21 4.04
C GLU A 332 5.78 -3.79 4.31
N VAL A 333 6.94 -3.44 3.73
CA VAL A 333 7.52 -2.10 3.86
C VAL A 333 6.56 -1.03 3.32
N THR A 334 5.91 -1.28 2.17
CA THR A 334 4.89 -0.38 1.60
C THR A 334 3.75 -0.14 2.58
N GLY A 335 3.22 -1.20 3.19
CA GLY A 335 2.13 -1.11 4.16
C GLY A 335 2.51 -0.34 5.42
N GLN A 336 3.73 -0.53 5.94
CA GLN A 336 4.23 0.19 7.11
C GLN A 336 4.52 1.66 6.79
N ALA A 337 5.12 1.95 5.62
CA ALA A 337 5.34 3.32 5.14
C ALA A 337 4.02 4.09 4.95
N ALA A 338 2.99 3.43 4.42
CA ALA A 338 1.65 4.03 4.27
C ALA A 338 1.01 4.37 5.62
N LYS A 339 1.13 3.50 6.62
CA LYS A 339 0.64 3.76 7.99
C LYS A 339 1.34 4.96 8.62
N GLY A 340 2.64 5.11 8.39
CA GLY A 340 3.44 6.23 8.88
C GLY A 340 3.35 7.50 8.03
N GLY A 341 2.66 7.46 6.89
CA GLY A 341 2.58 8.58 5.95
C GLY A 341 3.90 8.89 5.23
N ASP A 342 4.86 7.96 5.19
CA ASP A 342 6.12 8.14 4.46
C ASP A 342 5.94 7.80 2.98
N ARG A 343 5.56 8.80 2.19
CA ARG A 343 5.29 8.62 0.75
C ARG A 343 6.54 8.28 -0.04
N ALA A 344 7.69 8.84 0.33
CA ALA A 344 8.95 8.57 -0.37
C ALA A 344 9.35 7.10 -0.24
N LEU A 345 9.39 6.58 0.98
CA LEU A 345 9.70 5.17 1.24
C LEU A 345 8.62 4.25 0.67
N GLY A 346 7.35 4.67 0.73
CA GLY A 346 6.23 3.93 0.12
C GLY A 346 6.38 3.80 -1.39
N ALA A 347 6.79 4.86 -2.09
CA ALA A 347 7.06 4.84 -3.52
C ALA A 347 8.23 3.90 -3.88
N GLU A 348 9.35 3.98 -3.16
CA GLU A 348 10.51 3.11 -3.35
C GLU A 348 10.15 1.62 -3.15
N ALA A 349 9.44 1.30 -2.07
CA ALA A 349 9.04 -0.06 -1.75
C ALA A 349 8.02 -0.60 -2.76
N MET A 350 7.07 0.21 -3.21
CA MET A 350 6.08 -0.18 -4.22
C MET A 350 6.73 -0.41 -5.59
N ALA A 351 7.69 0.42 -6.00
CA ALA A 351 8.49 0.19 -7.20
C ALA A 351 9.28 -1.14 -7.13
N LEU A 352 9.84 -1.44 -5.96
CA LEU A 352 10.53 -2.71 -5.72
C LEU A 352 9.57 -3.91 -5.78
N ALA A 353 8.39 -3.81 -5.18
CA ALA A 353 7.35 -4.84 -5.27
C ALA A 353 6.84 -5.03 -6.72
N ALA A 354 6.80 -3.95 -7.52
CA ALA A 354 6.49 -4.02 -8.94
C ALA A 354 7.55 -4.78 -9.74
N ARG A 355 8.83 -4.59 -9.41
CA ARG A 355 9.94 -5.33 -10.04
C ARG A 355 9.97 -6.81 -9.63
N ALA A 356 9.61 -7.09 -8.38
CA ALA A 356 9.70 -8.44 -7.81
C ALA A 356 8.55 -9.36 -8.25
N THR A 357 7.38 -8.82 -8.54
CA THR A 357 6.23 -9.65 -8.92
C THR A 357 6.38 -10.25 -10.31
N THR A 358 6.03 -11.53 -10.43
CA THR A 358 5.94 -12.23 -11.72
C THR A 358 4.61 -11.98 -12.44
N ARG A 359 3.64 -11.35 -11.76
CA ARG A 359 2.29 -11.06 -12.28
C ARG A 359 2.28 -9.69 -12.99
N PRO A 360 2.11 -9.64 -14.33
CA PRO A 360 2.29 -8.40 -15.11
C PRO A 360 1.39 -7.26 -14.63
N GLU A 361 0.16 -7.57 -14.27
CA GLU A 361 -0.82 -6.56 -13.93
C GLU A 361 -0.70 -6.10 -12.47
N ALA A 362 -0.26 -6.97 -11.57
CA ALA A 362 0.17 -6.54 -10.25
C ALA A 362 1.37 -5.58 -10.37
N ALA A 363 2.29 -5.84 -11.32
CA ALA A 363 3.37 -4.93 -11.62
C ALA A 363 2.86 -3.59 -12.14
N LEU A 364 1.92 -3.60 -13.10
CA LEU A 364 1.32 -2.37 -13.64
C LEU A 364 0.68 -1.52 -12.55
N LEU A 365 -0.19 -2.12 -11.71
CA LEU A 365 -0.85 -1.41 -10.62
C LEU A 365 0.15 -0.83 -9.61
N ARG A 366 1.19 -1.57 -9.30
CA ARG A 366 2.25 -1.11 -8.39
C ARG A 366 3.10 0.00 -8.99
N TRP A 367 3.39 -0.05 -10.30
CA TRP A 367 4.06 1.05 -11.00
C TRP A 367 3.21 2.31 -11.02
N LEU A 368 1.90 2.19 -11.26
CA LEU A 368 0.97 3.32 -11.17
C LEU A 368 0.89 3.87 -9.73
N GLY A 369 0.87 3.00 -8.73
CA GLY A 369 0.92 3.39 -7.32
C GLY A 369 2.25 4.07 -6.94
N ALA A 370 3.39 3.54 -7.37
CA ALA A 370 4.70 4.15 -7.17
C ALA A 370 4.77 5.53 -7.82
N LEU A 371 4.25 5.67 -9.05
CA LEU A 371 4.15 6.96 -9.74
C LEU A 371 3.28 7.94 -8.95
N ALA A 372 2.08 7.53 -8.52
CA ALA A 372 1.17 8.38 -7.74
C ALA A 372 1.77 8.86 -6.41
N LEU A 373 2.62 8.06 -5.78
CA LEU A 373 3.32 8.42 -4.55
C LEU A 373 4.52 9.34 -4.81
N SER A 374 5.17 9.26 -5.97
CA SER A 374 6.42 9.98 -6.29
C SER A 374 6.23 11.33 -6.98
N VAL A 375 5.04 11.62 -7.55
CA VAL A 375 4.73 12.92 -8.15
C VAL A 375 4.78 14.06 -7.13
N ASN A 376 4.88 15.29 -7.61
CA ASN A 376 4.99 16.53 -6.82
C ASN A 376 6.33 16.66 -6.05
N GLY A 377 7.39 15.98 -6.50
CA GLY A 377 8.72 16.11 -5.93
C GLY A 377 8.93 15.34 -4.64
N THR A 378 8.15 14.27 -4.42
CA THR A 378 8.31 13.37 -3.27
C THR A 378 9.49 12.43 -3.46
N GLU A 379 9.67 11.85 -4.66
CA GLU A 379 10.78 10.96 -4.99
C GLU A 379 10.99 10.93 -6.52
N ALA A 380 11.74 11.90 -7.02
CA ALA A 380 11.87 12.14 -8.46
C ALA A 380 12.55 11.00 -9.24
N ARG A 381 13.44 10.21 -8.59
CA ARG A 381 14.03 9.02 -9.23
C ARG A 381 13.01 7.90 -9.43
N ILE A 382 12.14 7.69 -8.45
CA ILE A 382 11.09 6.68 -8.56
C ILE A 382 10.03 7.11 -9.57
N GLU A 383 9.73 8.41 -9.67
CA GLU A 383 8.89 8.96 -10.74
C GLU A 383 9.45 8.61 -12.13
N HIS A 384 10.77 8.81 -12.34
CA HIS A 384 11.43 8.43 -13.59
C HIS A 384 11.40 6.92 -13.84
N GLU A 385 11.70 6.10 -12.82
CA GLU A 385 11.70 4.64 -12.94
C GLU A 385 10.30 4.09 -13.25
N ALA A 386 9.27 4.60 -12.57
CA ALA A 386 7.88 4.20 -12.81
C ALA A 386 7.43 4.57 -14.23
N LEU A 387 7.76 5.78 -14.70
CA LEU A 387 7.47 6.20 -16.07
C LEU A 387 8.24 5.38 -17.11
N ALA A 388 9.50 5.02 -16.84
CA ALA A 388 10.27 4.13 -17.71
C ALA A 388 9.61 2.75 -17.84
N ALA A 389 9.17 2.16 -16.75
CA ALA A 389 8.45 0.89 -16.76
C ALA A 389 7.09 1.01 -17.49
N LEU A 390 6.29 2.03 -17.17
CA LEU A 390 4.99 2.28 -17.79
C LEU A 390 5.09 2.66 -19.27
N SER A 391 6.20 3.27 -19.73
CA SER A 391 6.44 3.60 -21.13
C SER A 391 6.46 2.38 -22.05
N THR A 392 6.70 1.21 -21.47
CA THR A 392 6.68 -0.06 -22.17
C THR A 392 5.29 -0.66 -22.33
N GLU A 393 4.28 -0.14 -21.64
CA GLU A 393 2.90 -0.61 -21.72
C GLU A 393 2.23 -0.21 -23.07
N PRO A 394 1.15 -0.92 -23.49
CA PRO A 394 0.35 -0.54 -24.65
C PRO A 394 -0.25 0.87 -24.53
N GLU A 395 -0.68 1.42 -25.68
CA GLU A 395 -1.43 2.68 -25.69
C GLU A 395 -2.78 2.54 -24.92
N PRO A 396 -3.27 3.58 -24.21
CA PRO A 396 -2.68 4.94 -24.16
C PRO A 396 -1.63 5.12 -23.03
N ILE A 397 -1.47 4.15 -22.13
CA ILE A 397 -0.58 4.27 -20.93
C ILE A 397 0.86 4.50 -21.38
N GLY A 398 1.35 3.69 -22.32
CA GLY A 398 2.72 3.80 -22.82
C GLY A 398 3.02 5.15 -23.45
N GLY A 399 2.09 5.73 -24.23
CA GLY A 399 2.25 7.04 -24.85
C GLY A 399 2.36 8.17 -23.84
N LEU A 400 1.45 8.19 -22.87
CA LEU A 400 1.46 9.17 -21.79
C LEU A 400 2.74 9.05 -20.94
N ALA A 401 3.14 7.83 -20.63
CA ALA A 401 4.35 7.58 -19.84
C ALA A 401 5.63 7.99 -20.59
N ARG A 402 5.72 7.76 -21.91
CA ARG A 402 6.88 8.23 -22.73
C ARG A 402 7.00 9.74 -22.72
N THR A 403 5.89 10.45 -22.85
CA THR A 403 5.87 11.92 -22.76
C THR A 403 6.32 12.39 -21.38
N GLY A 404 5.77 11.85 -20.32
CA GLY A 404 6.15 12.15 -18.93
C GLY A 404 7.61 11.81 -18.66
N LEU A 405 8.10 10.66 -19.14
CA LEU A 405 9.49 10.21 -18.98
C LEU A 405 10.49 11.21 -19.56
N ALA A 406 10.22 11.75 -20.75
CA ALA A 406 11.07 12.74 -21.38
C ALA A 406 11.18 14.01 -20.51
N VAL A 407 10.04 14.52 -20.04
CA VAL A 407 9.97 15.71 -19.17
C VAL A 407 10.71 15.50 -17.84
N VAL A 408 10.49 14.36 -17.17
CA VAL A 408 11.13 14.07 -15.88
C VAL A 408 12.62 13.88 -16.05
N ARG A 409 13.07 13.19 -17.09
CA ARG A 409 14.48 13.00 -17.39
C ARG A 409 15.21 14.35 -17.62
N GLU A 410 14.65 15.23 -18.43
CA GLU A 410 15.19 16.55 -18.70
C GLU A 410 15.28 17.37 -17.40
N ARG A 411 14.18 17.41 -16.64
CA ARG A 411 14.12 18.08 -15.34
C ARG A 411 15.20 17.60 -14.37
N LEU A 412 15.44 16.29 -14.26
CA LEU A 412 16.47 15.71 -13.39
C LEU A 412 17.88 16.11 -13.83
N VAL A 413 18.14 16.05 -15.13
CA VAL A 413 19.45 16.40 -15.69
C VAL A 413 19.75 17.89 -15.54
N ASP A 414 18.79 18.76 -15.78
CA ASP A 414 18.97 20.21 -15.65
C ASP A 414 19.24 20.66 -14.21
N ARG A 415 18.65 19.95 -13.26
CA ARG A 415 18.81 20.19 -11.81
C ARG A 415 20.02 19.49 -11.18
N ALA A 416 20.80 18.79 -11.98
CA ALA A 416 22.07 18.18 -11.51
C ALA A 416 23.25 19.15 -11.72
N PRO A 417 24.30 19.05 -10.87
CA PRO A 417 25.54 19.77 -11.06
C PRO A 417 26.10 19.51 -12.48
N PRO A 418 26.60 20.55 -13.17
CA PRO A 418 27.05 20.41 -14.56
C PRO A 418 28.04 19.26 -14.79
N GLU A 419 28.98 19.08 -13.86
CA GLU A 419 30.03 18.04 -13.89
C GLU A 419 29.46 16.60 -13.75
N LEU A 420 28.31 16.43 -13.10
CA LEU A 420 27.68 15.13 -12.86
C LEU A 420 26.53 14.82 -13.81
N ARG A 421 26.13 15.76 -14.69
CA ARG A 421 25.03 15.56 -15.67
C ARG A 421 25.25 14.37 -16.59
N GLY A 422 26.50 14.18 -17.03
CA GLY A 422 26.85 13.03 -17.89
C GLY A 422 26.68 11.69 -17.18
N THR A 423 27.07 11.63 -15.93
CA THR A 423 26.95 10.43 -15.07
C THR A 423 25.51 10.12 -14.78
N LEU A 424 24.71 11.13 -14.41
CA LEU A 424 23.27 10.97 -14.21
C LEU A 424 22.55 10.51 -15.48
N LYS A 425 22.86 11.07 -16.65
CA LYS A 425 22.28 10.62 -17.92
C LYS A 425 22.54 9.13 -18.18
N ARG A 426 23.74 8.62 -17.88
CA ARG A 426 24.06 7.19 -18.01
C ARG A 426 23.23 6.33 -17.03
N ALA A 427 23.11 6.77 -15.77
CA ALA A 427 22.34 6.07 -14.75
C ALA A 427 20.84 5.99 -15.13
N LEU A 428 20.24 7.09 -15.60
CA LEU A 428 18.83 7.12 -16.02
C LEU A 428 18.58 6.22 -17.25
N ARG A 429 19.49 6.24 -18.25
CA ARG A 429 19.39 5.34 -19.42
C ARG A 429 19.51 3.87 -19.03
N ALA A 430 20.30 3.52 -18.02
CA ALA A 430 20.41 2.15 -17.53
C ALA A 430 19.09 1.67 -16.89
N VAL A 431 18.35 2.56 -16.22
CA VAL A 431 17.00 2.28 -15.70
C VAL A 431 16.02 2.03 -16.87
N GLU A 432 16.00 2.90 -17.87
CA GLU A 432 15.16 2.78 -19.07
C GLU A 432 15.43 1.47 -19.83
N SER A 433 16.71 1.11 -20.03
CA SER A 433 17.11 -0.13 -20.70
C SER A 433 16.66 -1.38 -19.92
N ARG A 434 16.75 -1.36 -18.59
CA ARG A 434 16.25 -2.47 -17.74
C ARG A 434 14.74 -2.63 -17.84
N ALA A 435 13.98 -1.55 -17.89
CA ALA A 435 12.53 -1.62 -18.07
C ALA A 435 12.15 -2.30 -19.38
N LEU A 436 12.84 -1.97 -20.48
CA LEU A 436 12.64 -2.61 -21.79
C LEU A 436 13.01 -4.08 -21.80
N SER A 437 14.16 -4.46 -21.23
CA SER A 437 14.60 -5.87 -21.18
C SER A 437 13.71 -6.74 -20.30
N THR A 438 13.22 -6.21 -19.19
CA THR A 438 12.26 -6.92 -18.32
C THR A 438 10.96 -7.24 -19.06
N ARG A 439 10.46 -6.30 -19.86
CA ARG A 439 9.27 -6.55 -20.68
C ARG A 439 9.52 -7.62 -21.76
N GLN A 440 10.67 -7.56 -22.44
CA GLN A 440 11.03 -8.56 -23.45
C GLN A 440 11.12 -9.96 -22.85
N ALA A 441 11.76 -10.10 -21.69
CA ALA A 441 11.84 -11.37 -20.98
C ALA A 441 10.44 -11.91 -20.60
N ARG A 442 9.57 -11.06 -20.04
CA ARG A 442 8.19 -11.45 -19.71
C ARG A 442 7.37 -11.84 -20.94
N ARG A 443 7.56 -11.16 -22.07
CA ARG A 443 6.88 -11.50 -23.32
C ARG A 443 7.34 -12.86 -23.85
N VAL A 444 8.63 -13.16 -23.79
CA VAL A 444 9.19 -14.45 -24.18
C VAL A 444 8.67 -15.60 -23.31
N GLU A 445 8.53 -15.40 -21.98
CA GLU A 445 7.94 -16.40 -21.08
C GLU A 445 6.46 -16.69 -21.38
N LEU A 446 5.67 -15.67 -21.71
CA LEU A 446 4.27 -15.82 -22.12
C LEU A 446 4.14 -16.48 -23.50
N ASP A 447 4.97 -16.07 -24.44
CA ASP A 447 4.99 -16.62 -25.81
C ASP A 447 5.50 -18.09 -25.81
N THR A 448 6.31 -18.49 -24.82
CA THR A 448 6.74 -19.90 -24.65
C THR A 448 5.65 -20.77 -23.99
N ALA A 449 4.76 -20.19 -23.20
CA ALA A 449 3.67 -20.91 -22.53
C ALA A 449 2.46 -21.18 -23.44
N LEU A 450 2.21 -20.29 -24.42
CA LEU A 450 1.11 -20.40 -25.38
C LEU A 450 1.65 -20.36 -26.81
N SER A 451 1.33 -21.40 -27.61
CA SER A 451 1.71 -21.38 -29.04
C SER A 451 1.02 -20.23 -29.79
N PRO A 452 1.60 -19.75 -30.90
CA PRO A 452 0.98 -18.70 -31.73
C PRO A 452 -0.46 -19.03 -32.17
N GLU A 453 -0.72 -20.30 -32.42
CA GLU A 453 -2.06 -20.80 -32.73
C GLU A 453 -3.07 -20.58 -31.60
N VAL A 454 -2.65 -20.87 -30.37
CA VAL A 454 -3.49 -20.69 -29.17
C VAL A 454 -3.71 -19.20 -28.89
N LEU A 455 -2.70 -18.36 -29.09
CA LEU A 455 -2.82 -16.90 -28.95
C LEU A 455 -3.81 -16.32 -29.98
N HIS A 456 -3.67 -16.73 -31.25
CA HIS A 456 -4.59 -16.31 -32.31
C HIS A 456 -6.04 -16.77 -32.05
N ALA A 457 -6.21 -18.01 -31.60
CA ALA A 457 -7.54 -18.52 -31.23
C ALA A 457 -8.14 -17.80 -30.04
N LYS A 458 -7.31 -17.49 -29.01
CA LYS A 458 -7.69 -16.71 -27.81
C LYS A 458 -8.19 -15.32 -28.19
N ASP A 459 -7.46 -14.61 -29.05
CA ASP A 459 -7.81 -13.27 -29.50
C ASP A 459 -9.07 -13.29 -30.39
N ALA A 460 -9.21 -14.29 -31.25
CA ALA A 460 -10.36 -14.46 -32.13
C ALA A 460 -11.66 -14.75 -31.37
N VAL A 461 -11.61 -15.42 -30.20
CA VAL A 461 -12.80 -15.57 -29.31
C VAL A 461 -12.94 -14.36 -28.38
N GLY A 462 -11.96 -13.47 -28.35
CA GLY A 462 -11.94 -12.25 -27.55
C GLY A 462 -11.74 -12.51 -26.06
N LEU A 463 -10.98 -13.50 -25.69
CA LEU A 463 -10.62 -13.79 -24.31
C LEU A 463 -9.48 -12.85 -23.88
N ALA A 464 -9.80 -11.81 -23.11
CA ALA A 464 -8.85 -10.82 -22.63
C ALA A 464 -8.17 -11.26 -21.32
N GLY A 465 -6.90 -10.86 -21.16
CA GLY A 465 -6.08 -11.15 -19.96
C GLY A 465 -4.90 -12.06 -20.28
N ALA A 466 -3.96 -12.11 -19.32
CA ALA A 466 -2.72 -12.86 -19.43
C ALA A 466 -2.19 -13.33 -18.05
N SER A 467 -3.04 -13.29 -17.00
CA SER A 467 -2.67 -13.74 -15.67
C SER A 467 -2.22 -15.21 -15.66
N PRO A 468 -1.30 -15.61 -14.76
CA PRO A 468 -0.87 -16.99 -14.68
C PRO A 468 -2.03 -17.98 -14.42
N ALA A 469 -3.06 -17.54 -13.70
CA ALA A 469 -4.25 -18.35 -13.47
C ALA A 469 -5.04 -18.57 -14.78
N LEU A 470 -5.21 -17.52 -15.58
CA LEU A 470 -5.87 -17.57 -16.88
C LEU A 470 -5.06 -18.40 -17.87
N VAL A 471 -3.73 -18.20 -17.95
CA VAL A 471 -2.83 -18.93 -18.84
C VAL A 471 -2.87 -20.43 -18.53
N ARG A 472 -2.83 -20.84 -17.27
CA ARG A 472 -2.97 -22.25 -16.88
C ARG A 472 -4.28 -22.88 -17.38
N ALA A 473 -5.40 -22.15 -17.23
CA ALA A 473 -6.69 -22.63 -17.74
C ALA A 473 -6.70 -22.74 -19.26
N ILE A 474 -6.11 -21.77 -19.98
CA ILE A 474 -5.97 -21.79 -21.46
C ILE A 474 -5.11 -22.95 -21.91
N VAL A 475 -3.95 -23.20 -21.27
CA VAL A 475 -3.06 -24.33 -21.59
C VAL A 475 -3.79 -25.67 -21.40
N THR A 476 -4.56 -25.82 -20.33
CA THR A 476 -5.34 -27.02 -20.06
C THR A 476 -6.39 -27.23 -21.16
N ILE A 477 -7.12 -26.18 -21.55
CA ILE A 477 -8.09 -26.23 -22.68
C ILE A 477 -7.40 -26.56 -24.00
N ALA A 478 -6.26 -25.93 -24.31
CA ALA A 478 -5.56 -26.18 -25.56
C ALA A 478 -5.08 -27.64 -25.68
N ARG A 479 -4.68 -28.24 -24.59
CA ARG A 479 -4.33 -29.66 -24.52
C ARG A 479 -5.56 -30.57 -24.73
N ALA A 480 -6.64 -30.28 -24.00
CA ALA A 480 -7.88 -31.04 -24.08
C ALA A 480 -8.60 -30.88 -25.43
N ALA A 481 -8.44 -29.75 -26.09
CA ALA A 481 -9.05 -29.46 -27.39
C ALA A 481 -8.58 -30.37 -28.52
N ARG A 482 -7.34 -30.85 -28.45
CA ARG A 482 -6.74 -31.73 -29.48
C ARG A 482 -7.41 -33.10 -29.60
N SER A 483 -8.12 -33.53 -28.56
CA SER A 483 -8.91 -34.76 -28.56
C SER A 483 -10.40 -34.46 -28.75
N ASP A 484 -11.16 -35.44 -29.23
CA ASP A 484 -12.62 -35.33 -29.38
C ASP A 484 -13.37 -35.63 -28.08
N THR A 485 -12.68 -35.59 -26.96
CA THR A 485 -13.18 -35.93 -25.62
C THR A 485 -14.08 -34.83 -25.08
N SER A 486 -15.13 -35.23 -24.32
CA SER A 486 -16.00 -34.31 -23.61
C SER A 486 -15.20 -33.50 -22.55
N LEU A 487 -15.63 -32.26 -22.30
CA LEU A 487 -14.94 -31.34 -21.41
C LEU A 487 -15.98 -30.65 -20.52
N VAL A 488 -15.73 -30.58 -19.21
CA VAL A 488 -16.49 -29.78 -18.26
C VAL A 488 -15.71 -28.52 -17.88
N ILE A 489 -16.33 -27.38 -18.04
CA ILE A 489 -15.80 -26.06 -17.71
C ILE A 489 -16.51 -25.58 -16.45
N THR A 490 -15.79 -25.54 -15.33
CA THR A 490 -16.32 -25.06 -14.05
C THR A 490 -15.87 -23.63 -13.77
N GLY A 491 -16.70 -22.87 -13.06
CA GLY A 491 -16.33 -21.51 -12.64
C GLY A 491 -17.55 -20.67 -12.31
N GLU A 492 -17.34 -19.59 -11.60
CA GLU A 492 -18.42 -18.72 -11.15
C GLU A 492 -19.23 -18.12 -12.31
N THR A 493 -20.44 -17.70 -11.98
CA THR A 493 -21.30 -17.00 -12.95
C THR A 493 -20.61 -15.72 -13.42
N GLY A 494 -20.63 -15.49 -14.74
CA GLY A 494 -20.00 -14.32 -15.35
C GLY A 494 -18.49 -14.36 -15.49
N SER A 495 -17.81 -15.49 -15.17
CA SER A 495 -16.34 -15.65 -15.30
C SER A 495 -15.85 -15.79 -16.75
N GLY A 496 -16.76 -16.07 -17.70
CA GLY A 496 -16.46 -16.22 -19.13
C GLY A 496 -16.38 -17.65 -19.61
N LYS A 497 -17.04 -18.62 -18.98
CA LYS A 497 -17.05 -20.06 -19.34
C LYS A 497 -17.35 -20.30 -20.82
N GLU A 498 -18.27 -19.55 -21.41
CA GLU A 498 -18.59 -19.66 -22.84
C GLU A 498 -17.41 -19.34 -23.75
N LEU A 499 -16.60 -18.31 -23.42
CA LEU A 499 -15.41 -17.97 -24.21
C LEU A 499 -14.38 -19.12 -24.19
N PHE A 500 -14.26 -19.82 -23.06
CA PHE A 500 -13.42 -21.00 -22.96
C PHE A 500 -13.98 -22.19 -23.78
N ALA A 501 -15.30 -22.35 -23.83
CA ALA A 501 -15.92 -23.37 -24.69
C ALA A 501 -15.68 -23.06 -26.16
N ARG A 502 -15.82 -21.80 -26.59
CA ARG A 502 -15.50 -21.33 -27.95
C ARG A 502 -14.02 -21.52 -28.29
N LEU A 503 -13.12 -21.27 -27.32
CA LEU A 503 -11.69 -21.51 -27.47
C LEU A 503 -11.40 -23.02 -27.67
N ALA A 504 -12.03 -23.88 -26.86
CA ALA A 504 -11.90 -25.32 -26.96
C ALA A 504 -12.39 -25.85 -28.32
N HIS A 505 -13.51 -25.33 -28.81
CA HIS A 505 -14.04 -25.67 -30.14
C HIS A 505 -13.07 -25.24 -31.24
N ARG A 506 -12.60 -23.97 -31.19
CA ARG A 506 -11.74 -23.41 -32.24
C ARG A 506 -10.39 -24.11 -32.36
N LEU A 507 -9.84 -24.58 -31.22
CA LEU A 507 -8.59 -25.35 -31.17
C LEU A 507 -8.76 -26.84 -31.43
N SER A 508 -9.99 -27.31 -31.67
CA SER A 508 -10.28 -28.72 -31.92
C SER A 508 -10.25 -29.09 -33.39
N PRO A 509 -10.16 -30.39 -33.75
CA PRO A 509 -10.32 -30.86 -35.11
C PRO A 509 -11.67 -30.48 -35.74
N ARG A 510 -12.68 -30.13 -34.92
CA ARG A 510 -14.01 -29.67 -35.32
C ARG A 510 -14.15 -28.15 -35.37
N GLY A 511 -13.05 -27.40 -35.26
CA GLY A 511 -13.06 -25.93 -35.17
C GLY A 511 -13.62 -25.19 -36.38
N SER A 512 -13.73 -25.86 -37.54
CA SER A 512 -14.41 -25.37 -38.75
C SER A 512 -15.89 -25.76 -38.81
N GLY A 513 -16.38 -26.65 -37.95
CA GLY A 513 -17.75 -27.09 -37.89
C GLY A 513 -18.66 -26.12 -37.10
N PRO A 514 -19.95 -26.45 -36.99
CA PRO A 514 -20.86 -25.60 -36.22
C PRO A 514 -20.57 -25.65 -34.71
N PHE A 515 -20.68 -24.46 -34.06
CA PHE A 515 -20.69 -24.34 -32.61
C PHE A 515 -22.10 -23.93 -32.18
N VAL A 516 -22.83 -24.88 -31.58
CA VAL A 516 -24.20 -24.67 -31.13
C VAL A 516 -24.20 -24.59 -29.60
N ALA A 517 -24.74 -23.51 -29.03
CA ALA A 517 -24.77 -23.28 -27.59
C ALA A 517 -26.22 -23.20 -27.07
N ILE A 518 -26.46 -23.80 -25.91
CA ILE A 518 -27.73 -23.69 -25.22
C ILE A 518 -27.49 -23.52 -23.71
N ASN A 519 -28.29 -22.65 -23.09
CA ASN A 519 -28.27 -22.50 -21.64
C ASN A 519 -29.44 -23.34 -21.05
N CYS A 520 -29.07 -24.36 -20.27
CA CYS A 520 -30.02 -25.31 -19.71
C CYS A 520 -30.87 -24.77 -18.56
N ALA A 521 -30.44 -23.66 -17.96
CA ALA A 521 -31.17 -22.98 -16.89
C ALA A 521 -32.21 -21.96 -17.41
N ALA A 522 -32.06 -21.50 -18.66
CA ALA A 522 -32.89 -20.43 -19.22
C ALA A 522 -34.19 -20.90 -19.82
N ILE A 523 -34.39 -22.21 -20.00
CA ILE A 523 -35.48 -22.79 -20.76
C ILE A 523 -36.23 -23.81 -19.87
N PRO A 524 -37.58 -23.77 -19.80
CA PRO A 524 -38.37 -24.79 -19.10
C PRO A 524 -38.11 -26.21 -19.65
N GLU A 525 -38.07 -27.21 -18.78
CA GLU A 525 -37.66 -28.58 -19.11
C GLU A 525 -38.33 -29.18 -20.35
N PRO A 526 -39.67 -29.08 -20.56
CA PRO A 526 -40.31 -29.66 -21.74
C PRO A 526 -39.83 -29.01 -23.05
N LEU A 527 -39.52 -27.70 -23.01
CA LEU A 527 -39.03 -26.99 -24.16
C LEU A 527 -37.53 -27.29 -24.38
N LEU A 528 -36.75 -27.41 -23.29
CA LEU A 528 -35.33 -27.79 -23.35
C LEU A 528 -35.15 -29.17 -23.99
N GLU A 529 -36.09 -30.13 -23.67
CA GLU A 529 -36.09 -31.44 -24.28
C GLU A 529 -36.37 -31.36 -25.79
N ALA A 530 -37.39 -30.60 -26.19
CA ALA A 530 -37.72 -30.40 -27.60
C ALA A 530 -36.62 -29.65 -28.37
N GLU A 531 -35.97 -28.69 -27.78
CA GLU A 531 -34.83 -27.98 -28.40
C GLU A 531 -33.62 -28.91 -28.56
N LEU A 532 -33.20 -29.66 -27.52
CA LEU A 532 -32.04 -30.53 -27.58
C LEU A 532 -32.21 -31.70 -28.55
N PHE A 533 -33.34 -32.43 -28.46
CA PHE A 533 -33.51 -33.69 -29.16
C PHE A 533 -34.42 -33.56 -30.41
N GLY A 534 -35.13 -32.44 -30.56
CA GLY A 534 -36.12 -32.22 -31.61
C GLY A 534 -37.49 -32.80 -31.25
N HIS A 535 -38.47 -32.51 -32.05
CA HIS A 535 -39.83 -33.04 -31.87
C HIS A 535 -40.54 -33.35 -33.17
N GLU A 536 -41.40 -34.34 -33.17
CA GLU A 536 -42.30 -34.63 -34.27
C GLU A 536 -43.57 -33.79 -34.16
N ARG A 537 -44.28 -33.66 -35.28
CA ARG A 537 -45.58 -32.96 -35.34
C ARG A 537 -46.57 -33.59 -34.33
N GLY A 538 -47.17 -32.76 -33.48
CA GLY A 538 -48.15 -33.20 -32.48
C GLY A 538 -47.56 -33.78 -31.17
N ALA A 539 -46.25 -33.65 -30.95
CA ALA A 539 -45.57 -34.16 -29.75
C ALA A 539 -46.02 -33.46 -28.45
N PHE A 540 -46.46 -32.21 -28.54
CA PHE A 540 -47.01 -31.42 -27.43
C PHE A 540 -47.91 -30.30 -27.97
N THR A 541 -48.68 -29.63 -27.09
CA THR A 541 -49.52 -28.49 -27.44
C THR A 541 -48.71 -27.34 -28.03
N GLY A 542 -48.88 -27.07 -29.35
CA GLY A 542 -48.11 -26.08 -30.11
C GLY A 542 -47.05 -26.66 -31.06
N ALA A 543 -46.87 -27.99 -31.10
CA ALA A 543 -45.98 -28.67 -32.05
C ALA A 543 -46.62 -28.80 -33.45
N GLU A 544 -46.84 -27.69 -34.14
CA GLU A 544 -47.51 -27.68 -35.46
C GLU A 544 -46.68 -28.32 -36.57
N ARG A 545 -45.33 -28.26 -36.45
CA ARG A 545 -44.37 -28.80 -37.41
C ARG A 545 -43.29 -29.58 -36.68
N ALA A 546 -42.73 -30.60 -37.34
CA ALA A 546 -41.56 -31.29 -36.82
C ALA A 546 -40.35 -30.38 -36.93
N ARG A 547 -39.46 -30.36 -35.89
CA ARG A 547 -38.23 -29.58 -35.88
C ARG A 547 -37.04 -30.46 -35.46
N PRO A 548 -35.92 -30.40 -36.17
CA PRO A 548 -34.70 -31.08 -35.72
C PRO A 548 -34.20 -30.44 -34.45
N GLY A 549 -33.58 -31.25 -33.57
CA GLY A 549 -32.97 -30.75 -32.34
C GLY A 549 -31.54 -30.26 -32.53
N LEU A 550 -31.03 -29.54 -31.53
CA LEU A 550 -29.69 -28.96 -31.53
C LEU A 550 -28.55 -30.00 -31.69
N PHE A 551 -28.79 -31.27 -31.27
CA PHE A 551 -27.86 -32.34 -31.58
C PHE A 551 -27.73 -32.61 -33.08
N VAL A 552 -28.77 -32.44 -33.83
CA VAL A 552 -28.74 -32.59 -35.29
C VAL A 552 -28.14 -31.33 -35.95
N GLU A 553 -28.43 -30.16 -35.43
CA GLU A 553 -27.87 -28.89 -35.90
C GLU A 553 -26.35 -28.81 -35.66
N ALA A 554 -25.85 -29.42 -34.57
CA ALA A 554 -24.45 -29.49 -34.22
C ALA A 554 -23.65 -30.59 -34.96
N GLN A 555 -24.28 -31.28 -35.91
CA GLN A 555 -23.67 -32.38 -36.65
C GLN A 555 -22.30 -32.01 -37.23
N GLY A 556 -21.27 -32.83 -36.96
CA GLY A 556 -19.91 -32.60 -37.37
C GLY A 556 -19.15 -31.50 -36.57
N GLY A 557 -19.83 -30.88 -35.62
CA GLY A 557 -19.33 -29.77 -34.81
C GLY A 557 -19.32 -30.02 -33.31
N THR A 558 -19.69 -28.98 -32.56
CA THR A 558 -19.70 -28.99 -31.10
C THR A 558 -21.02 -28.45 -30.55
N LEU A 559 -21.61 -29.18 -29.60
CA LEU A 559 -22.72 -28.72 -28.78
C LEU A 559 -22.23 -28.30 -27.41
N PHE A 560 -22.49 -27.06 -27.04
CA PHE A 560 -22.14 -26.50 -25.73
C PHE A 560 -23.36 -26.37 -24.85
N LEU A 561 -23.31 -27.08 -23.71
CA LEU A 561 -24.36 -27.11 -22.69
C LEU A 561 -23.95 -26.22 -21.53
N ASP A 562 -24.48 -24.98 -21.48
CA ASP A 562 -24.22 -24.08 -20.37
C ASP A 562 -25.16 -24.40 -19.20
N GLU A 563 -24.67 -24.31 -17.99
CA GLU A 563 -25.32 -24.59 -16.72
C GLU A 563 -25.95 -26.01 -16.68
N VAL A 564 -25.15 -27.04 -17.07
CA VAL A 564 -25.60 -28.45 -17.10
C VAL A 564 -26.03 -28.98 -15.73
N GLY A 565 -25.51 -28.40 -14.64
CA GLY A 565 -25.93 -28.72 -13.28
C GLY A 565 -27.37 -28.36 -12.92
N GLU A 566 -28.06 -27.59 -13.78
CA GLU A 566 -29.46 -27.23 -13.60
C GLU A 566 -30.43 -28.25 -14.24
N MET A 567 -29.92 -29.22 -15.01
CA MET A 567 -30.76 -30.23 -15.63
C MET A 567 -31.44 -31.16 -14.61
N SER A 568 -32.70 -31.49 -14.85
CA SER A 568 -33.43 -32.50 -14.08
C SER A 568 -32.82 -33.90 -14.27
N ARG A 569 -33.07 -34.80 -13.32
CA ARG A 569 -32.62 -36.20 -13.39
C ARG A 569 -33.14 -36.91 -14.65
N ALA A 570 -34.35 -36.57 -15.11
CA ALA A 570 -34.94 -37.13 -16.34
C ALA A 570 -34.16 -36.68 -17.58
N MET A 571 -33.81 -35.41 -17.67
CA MET A 571 -32.98 -34.86 -18.75
C MET A 571 -31.56 -35.42 -18.75
N GLN A 572 -30.96 -35.59 -17.56
CA GLN A 572 -29.64 -36.21 -17.41
C GLN A 572 -29.63 -37.65 -17.98
N ALA A 573 -30.69 -38.44 -17.74
CA ALA A 573 -30.79 -39.80 -18.28
C ALA A 573 -30.89 -39.83 -19.81
N LYS A 574 -31.62 -38.86 -20.40
CA LYS A 574 -31.75 -38.75 -21.87
C LYS A 574 -30.43 -38.30 -22.50
N LEU A 575 -29.75 -37.33 -21.88
CA LEU A 575 -28.45 -36.86 -22.33
C LEU A 575 -27.42 -38.01 -22.32
N LEU A 576 -27.39 -38.81 -21.24
CA LEU A 576 -26.47 -39.93 -21.12
C LEU A 576 -26.68 -40.93 -22.31
N ARG A 577 -27.90 -41.29 -22.63
CA ARG A 577 -28.17 -42.17 -23.77
C ARG A 577 -27.62 -41.64 -25.08
N VAL A 578 -27.79 -40.34 -25.36
CA VAL A 578 -27.23 -39.74 -26.58
C VAL A 578 -25.71 -39.77 -26.59
N LEU A 579 -25.06 -39.54 -25.44
CA LEU A 579 -23.60 -39.59 -25.33
C LEU A 579 -23.02 -41.01 -25.48
N GLU A 580 -23.81 -42.05 -25.11
CA GLU A 580 -23.39 -43.44 -25.21
C GLU A 580 -23.71 -44.04 -26.59
N GLU A 581 -24.98 -43.88 -27.05
CA GLU A 581 -25.47 -44.50 -28.27
C GLU A 581 -25.10 -43.70 -29.54
N ARG A 582 -24.74 -42.41 -29.38
CA ARG A 582 -24.58 -41.43 -30.49
C ARG A 582 -25.80 -41.37 -31.41
N GLU A 583 -26.98 -41.54 -30.82
CA GLU A 583 -28.25 -41.46 -31.50
C GLU A 583 -29.20 -40.55 -30.73
N VAL A 584 -29.96 -39.75 -31.47
CA VAL A 584 -30.98 -38.85 -30.92
C VAL A 584 -32.37 -39.33 -31.37
N ARG A 585 -33.33 -39.35 -30.41
CA ARG A 585 -34.71 -39.66 -30.69
C ARG A 585 -35.57 -38.42 -30.42
N PRO A 586 -36.27 -37.88 -31.44
CA PRO A 586 -37.17 -36.75 -31.26
C PRO A 586 -38.32 -37.04 -30.27
N VAL A 587 -38.78 -36.01 -29.56
CA VAL A 587 -39.95 -36.11 -28.68
C VAL A 587 -41.19 -36.51 -29.54
N GLY A 588 -41.93 -37.55 -29.11
CA GLY A 588 -43.03 -38.11 -29.87
C GLY A 588 -42.64 -38.98 -31.07
N GLY A 589 -41.34 -39.12 -31.36
CA GLY A 589 -40.79 -39.91 -32.46
C GLY A 589 -40.32 -41.31 -32.06
N THR A 590 -40.41 -42.27 -32.98
CA THR A 590 -39.92 -43.65 -32.79
C THR A 590 -38.58 -43.91 -33.47
N ARG A 591 -38.20 -43.11 -34.46
CA ARG A 591 -36.97 -43.29 -35.25
C ARG A 591 -35.81 -42.54 -34.58
N ALA A 592 -34.71 -43.27 -34.28
CA ALA A 592 -33.46 -42.69 -33.84
C ALA A 592 -32.65 -42.17 -35.05
N ARG A 593 -31.93 -41.08 -34.87
CA ARG A 593 -30.98 -40.49 -35.87
C ARG A 593 -29.59 -40.50 -35.30
N LYS A 594 -28.61 -41.01 -36.05
CA LYS A 594 -27.19 -40.95 -35.66
C LYS A 594 -26.69 -39.52 -35.68
N VAL A 595 -25.91 -39.16 -34.64
CA VAL A 595 -25.34 -37.86 -34.53
C VAL A 595 -23.83 -38.01 -34.19
N ASP A 596 -23.03 -37.21 -34.84
CA ASP A 596 -21.60 -37.11 -34.58
C ASP A 596 -21.27 -35.67 -34.08
N VAL A 597 -21.34 -35.52 -32.77
CA VAL A 597 -21.27 -34.22 -32.09
C VAL A 597 -20.32 -34.34 -30.90
N ARG A 598 -19.37 -33.38 -30.77
CA ARG A 598 -18.59 -33.21 -29.56
C ARG A 598 -19.42 -32.40 -28.54
N VAL A 599 -19.48 -32.88 -27.29
CA VAL A 599 -20.20 -32.18 -26.21
C VAL A 599 -19.23 -31.50 -25.26
N LEU A 600 -19.46 -30.22 -25.05
CA LEU A 600 -18.79 -29.42 -24.00
C LEU A 600 -19.87 -28.99 -23.01
N ALA A 601 -19.60 -29.08 -21.70
CA ALA A 601 -20.50 -28.65 -20.66
C ALA A 601 -19.90 -27.56 -19.78
N ALA A 602 -20.73 -26.66 -19.27
CA ALA A 602 -20.30 -25.68 -18.28
C ALA A 602 -21.28 -25.64 -17.10
N THR A 603 -20.74 -25.27 -15.93
CA THR A 603 -21.56 -25.06 -14.73
C THR A 603 -20.83 -24.24 -13.68
N HIS A 604 -21.60 -23.54 -12.86
CA HIS A 604 -21.07 -22.89 -11.65
C HIS A 604 -21.21 -23.78 -10.41
N ARG A 605 -22.00 -24.87 -10.49
CA ARG A 605 -22.23 -25.81 -9.38
C ARG A 605 -21.09 -26.82 -9.25
N ASP A 606 -20.89 -27.29 -8.04
CA ASP A 606 -19.99 -28.41 -7.75
C ASP A 606 -20.69 -29.74 -8.12
N LEU A 607 -20.36 -30.26 -9.31
CA LEU A 607 -20.94 -31.54 -9.78
C LEU A 607 -20.54 -32.71 -8.87
N THR A 608 -19.40 -32.69 -8.23
CA THR A 608 -18.95 -33.77 -7.33
C THR A 608 -19.83 -33.83 -6.08
N ALA A 609 -20.12 -32.68 -5.48
CA ALA A 609 -21.08 -32.58 -4.37
C ALA A 609 -22.48 -32.98 -4.80
N MET A 610 -22.90 -32.62 -6.03
CA MET A 610 -24.21 -33.02 -6.58
C MET A 610 -24.32 -34.53 -6.84
N VAL A 611 -23.25 -35.18 -7.26
CA VAL A 611 -23.20 -36.64 -7.38
C VAL A 611 -23.37 -37.30 -6.01
N SER A 612 -22.62 -36.83 -5.02
CA SER A 612 -22.66 -37.32 -3.63
C SER A 612 -24.07 -37.17 -3.00
N SER A 613 -24.78 -36.09 -3.33
CA SER A 613 -26.14 -35.82 -2.84
C SER A 613 -27.23 -36.50 -3.71
N GLY A 614 -26.90 -37.20 -4.78
CA GLY A 614 -27.80 -37.79 -5.73
C GLY A 614 -28.54 -36.79 -6.63
N ALA A 615 -28.17 -35.51 -6.64
CA ALA A 615 -28.74 -34.49 -7.52
C ALA A 615 -28.24 -34.57 -8.97
N PHE A 616 -27.04 -35.13 -9.16
CA PHE A 616 -26.46 -35.40 -10.48
C PHE A 616 -26.13 -36.90 -10.61
N ARG A 617 -26.32 -37.48 -11.80
CA ARG A 617 -26.03 -38.92 -12.04
C ARG A 617 -24.51 -39.11 -12.16
N GLU A 618 -24.00 -40.10 -11.49
CA GLU A 618 -22.60 -40.46 -11.48
C GLU A 618 -22.11 -40.93 -12.86
N ASP A 619 -22.91 -41.73 -13.57
CA ASP A 619 -22.63 -42.24 -14.93
C ASP A 619 -22.47 -41.08 -15.93
N LEU A 620 -23.36 -40.10 -15.89
CA LEU A 620 -23.30 -38.92 -16.73
C LEU A 620 -22.08 -38.05 -16.38
N TYR A 621 -21.80 -37.94 -15.09
CA TYR A 621 -20.60 -37.17 -14.66
C TYR A 621 -19.32 -37.71 -15.28
N TYR A 622 -19.06 -39.00 -15.19
CA TYR A 622 -17.89 -39.61 -15.77
C TYR A 622 -17.83 -39.51 -17.30
N ARG A 623 -19.00 -39.51 -17.95
CA ARG A 623 -19.10 -39.37 -19.41
C ARG A 623 -18.81 -37.94 -19.88
N LEU A 624 -19.20 -36.92 -19.13
CA LEU A 624 -18.97 -35.50 -19.42
C LEU A 624 -17.63 -35.01 -18.95
N ALA A 625 -17.19 -35.38 -17.76
CA ALA A 625 -16.02 -34.85 -17.05
C ALA A 625 -14.74 -35.64 -17.35
N ALA A 626 -14.54 -36.07 -18.60
CA ALA A 626 -13.28 -36.70 -19.00
C ALA A 626 -12.09 -35.74 -18.78
N VAL A 627 -12.28 -34.45 -18.98
CA VAL A 627 -11.38 -33.38 -18.57
C VAL A 627 -12.19 -32.28 -17.91
N THR A 628 -11.75 -31.79 -16.76
CA THR A 628 -12.37 -30.64 -16.07
C THR A 628 -11.41 -29.46 -16.09
N VAL A 629 -11.91 -28.29 -16.50
CA VAL A 629 -11.14 -27.04 -16.51
C VAL A 629 -11.85 -26.02 -15.64
N ARG A 630 -11.13 -25.49 -14.64
CA ARG A 630 -11.65 -24.40 -13.81
C ARG A 630 -11.26 -23.06 -14.41
N VAL A 631 -12.27 -22.23 -14.70
CA VAL A 631 -12.10 -20.85 -15.10
C VAL A 631 -11.92 -20.00 -13.84
N PRO A 632 -10.81 -19.25 -13.68
CA PRO A 632 -10.59 -18.43 -12.51
C PRO A 632 -11.61 -17.29 -12.47
N SER A 633 -12.10 -16.99 -11.26
CA SER A 633 -12.91 -15.79 -11.00
C SER A 633 -12.11 -14.51 -11.21
N LEU A 634 -12.79 -13.39 -11.41
CA LEU A 634 -12.09 -12.11 -11.69
C LEU A 634 -11.26 -11.65 -10.48
N ARG A 635 -11.70 -11.94 -9.25
CA ARG A 635 -10.94 -11.67 -8.02
C ARG A 635 -9.69 -12.52 -7.84
N GLU A 636 -9.61 -13.69 -8.50
CA GLU A 636 -8.40 -14.54 -8.54
C GLU A 636 -7.39 -14.07 -9.59
N ARG A 637 -7.77 -13.10 -10.43
CA ARG A 637 -6.95 -12.49 -11.46
C ARG A 637 -7.14 -10.96 -11.52
N PRO A 638 -6.94 -10.24 -10.41
CA PRO A 638 -7.16 -8.80 -10.35
C PRO A 638 -6.32 -8.03 -11.37
N GLU A 639 -5.19 -8.60 -11.71
CA GLU A 639 -4.29 -8.10 -12.74
C GLU A 639 -4.91 -8.08 -14.14
N ASP A 640 -5.88 -8.93 -14.47
CA ASP A 640 -6.60 -8.91 -15.76
C ASP A 640 -7.67 -7.80 -15.83
N ILE A 641 -8.10 -7.23 -14.70
CA ILE A 641 -9.21 -6.26 -14.64
C ILE A 641 -9.01 -5.08 -15.62
N PRO A 642 -7.84 -4.40 -15.67
CA PRO A 642 -7.66 -3.29 -16.58
C PRO A 642 -7.73 -3.68 -18.07
N VAL A 643 -7.25 -4.88 -18.40
CA VAL A 643 -7.25 -5.40 -19.78
C VAL A 643 -8.65 -5.84 -20.17
N VAL A 644 -9.36 -6.54 -19.28
CA VAL A 644 -10.75 -6.96 -19.48
C VAL A 644 -11.67 -5.75 -19.60
N ALA A 645 -11.51 -4.73 -18.75
CA ALA A 645 -12.28 -3.50 -18.80
C ALA A 645 -12.14 -2.80 -20.18
N ARG A 646 -10.90 -2.68 -20.67
CA ARG A 646 -10.64 -2.13 -22.00
C ARG A 646 -11.25 -2.97 -23.12
N ALA A 647 -11.17 -4.29 -23.02
CA ALA A 647 -11.77 -5.19 -24.01
C ALA A 647 -13.30 -5.09 -24.01
N VAL A 648 -13.92 -4.89 -22.86
CA VAL A 648 -15.38 -4.65 -22.75
C VAL A 648 -15.75 -3.33 -23.40
N LEU A 649 -15.05 -2.23 -23.10
CA LEU A 649 -15.31 -0.93 -23.71
C LEU A 649 -15.15 -0.96 -25.23
N ALA A 650 -14.11 -1.65 -25.73
CA ALA A 650 -13.85 -1.75 -27.17
C ALA A 650 -14.90 -2.55 -27.95
N ARG A 651 -15.61 -3.46 -27.30
CA ARG A 651 -16.63 -4.32 -27.94
C ARG A 651 -18.00 -3.65 -28.12
N GLU A 652 -18.35 -2.71 -27.26
CA GLU A 652 -19.65 -2.03 -27.34
C GLU A 652 -19.51 -0.72 -28.14
N PRO A 653 -20.15 -0.58 -29.30
CA PRO A 653 -20.01 0.58 -30.17
C PRO A 653 -20.24 1.91 -29.45
N ALA A 654 -21.19 1.95 -28.52
CA ALA A 654 -21.50 3.14 -27.72
C ALA A 654 -20.38 3.54 -26.73
N MET A 655 -19.42 2.65 -26.45
CA MET A 655 -18.36 2.86 -25.45
C MET A 655 -16.94 2.85 -26.05
N GLN A 656 -16.79 2.61 -27.34
CA GLN A 656 -15.46 2.50 -27.99
C GLN A 656 -14.57 3.74 -27.85
N SER A 657 -15.18 4.92 -27.79
CA SER A 657 -14.46 6.20 -27.58
C SER A 657 -14.10 6.45 -26.11
N LYS A 658 -14.72 5.75 -25.17
CA LYS A 658 -14.50 5.95 -23.74
C LYS A 658 -13.15 5.41 -23.30
N ARG A 659 -12.53 6.11 -22.33
CA ARG A 659 -11.25 5.77 -21.72
C ARG A 659 -11.39 5.82 -20.20
N LEU A 660 -10.59 5.04 -19.51
CA LEU A 660 -10.54 5.02 -18.05
C LEU A 660 -9.31 5.79 -17.59
N ASP A 661 -9.47 6.70 -16.63
CA ASP A 661 -8.35 7.34 -15.97
C ASP A 661 -7.70 6.41 -14.92
N VAL A 662 -6.61 6.84 -14.29
CA VAL A 662 -5.89 6.04 -13.29
C VAL A 662 -6.75 5.81 -12.04
N PRO A 663 -7.44 6.80 -11.47
CA PRO A 663 -8.39 6.60 -10.38
C PRO A 663 -9.52 5.60 -10.71
N ALA A 664 -10.02 5.59 -11.95
CA ALA A 664 -11.02 4.60 -12.40
C ALA A 664 -10.46 3.18 -12.38
N LEU A 665 -9.25 2.98 -12.91
CA LEU A 665 -8.58 1.67 -12.88
C LEU A 665 -8.33 1.19 -11.45
N THR A 666 -7.98 2.10 -10.54
CA THR A 666 -7.81 1.80 -9.11
C THR A 666 -9.13 1.35 -8.48
N ALA A 667 -10.21 2.11 -8.70
CA ALA A 667 -11.54 1.78 -8.18
C ALA A 667 -12.04 0.42 -8.69
N LEU A 668 -11.80 0.10 -9.97
CA LEU A 668 -12.11 -1.21 -10.54
C LEU A 668 -11.32 -2.34 -9.88
N SER A 669 -10.04 -2.10 -9.54
CA SER A 669 -9.16 -3.11 -8.95
C SER A 669 -9.44 -3.38 -7.47
N GLU A 670 -10.03 -2.43 -6.76
CA GLU A 670 -10.40 -2.54 -5.34
C GLU A 670 -11.69 -3.33 -5.12
N HIS A 671 -12.54 -3.48 -6.16
CA HIS A 671 -13.81 -4.18 -6.05
C HIS A 671 -13.65 -5.70 -6.21
N ALA A 672 -14.42 -6.48 -5.44
CA ALA A 672 -14.31 -7.94 -5.38
C ALA A 672 -14.95 -8.70 -6.55
N TRP A 673 -15.77 -8.03 -7.35
CA TRP A 673 -16.45 -8.56 -8.55
C TRP A 673 -17.19 -9.89 -8.31
N PRO A 674 -18.19 -9.96 -7.42
CA PRO A 674 -18.97 -11.20 -7.21
C PRO A 674 -19.68 -11.70 -8.47
N GLY A 675 -20.09 -10.81 -9.38
CA GLY A 675 -20.65 -11.12 -10.69
C GLY A 675 -19.61 -11.20 -11.83
N ASN A 676 -18.30 -11.17 -11.50
CA ASN A 676 -17.19 -11.33 -12.42
C ASN A 676 -17.22 -10.34 -13.61
N VAL A 677 -16.91 -10.82 -14.82
CA VAL A 677 -16.85 -9.97 -16.03
C VAL A 677 -18.25 -9.44 -16.43
N ARG A 678 -19.32 -10.16 -16.08
CA ARG A 678 -20.70 -9.71 -16.36
C ARG A 678 -21.03 -8.47 -15.51
N GLU A 679 -20.67 -8.47 -14.23
CA GLU A 679 -20.82 -7.29 -13.37
C GLU A 679 -19.92 -6.15 -13.81
N LEU A 680 -18.65 -6.42 -14.11
CA LEU A 680 -17.71 -5.42 -14.62
C LEU A 680 -18.25 -4.74 -15.89
N ALA A 681 -18.79 -5.50 -16.83
CA ALA A 681 -19.37 -4.95 -18.07
C ALA A 681 -20.57 -4.05 -17.78
N ASN A 682 -21.42 -4.43 -16.82
CA ASN A 682 -22.56 -3.63 -16.41
C ASN A 682 -22.12 -2.31 -15.74
N VAL A 683 -21.18 -2.37 -14.82
CA VAL A 683 -20.61 -1.19 -14.14
C VAL A 683 -19.98 -0.23 -15.16
N LEU A 684 -19.22 -0.75 -16.12
CA LEU A 684 -18.62 0.09 -17.17
C LEU A 684 -19.67 0.74 -18.06
N ARG A 685 -20.77 0.04 -18.37
CA ARG A 685 -21.89 0.59 -19.13
C ARG A 685 -22.58 1.73 -18.37
N VAL A 686 -22.83 1.54 -17.08
CA VAL A 686 -23.39 2.59 -16.22
C VAL A 686 -22.42 3.76 -16.11
N ALA A 687 -21.14 3.53 -15.79
CA ALA A 687 -20.14 4.60 -15.71
C ALA A 687 -20.01 5.38 -17.02
N ALA A 688 -20.02 4.68 -18.15
CA ALA A 688 -19.96 5.33 -19.48
C ALA A 688 -21.19 6.21 -19.76
N SER A 689 -22.36 5.88 -19.22
CA SER A 689 -23.59 6.67 -19.37
C SER A 689 -23.62 7.91 -18.46
N LEU A 690 -22.84 7.94 -17.39
CA LEU A 690 -22.73 9.09 -16.48
C LEU A 690 -21.81 10.19 -17.03
N VAL A 691 -21.05 9.92 -18.07
CA VAL A 691 -20.03 10.83 -18.60
C VAL A 691 -20.41 11.36 -19.99
N GLU A 692 -20.53 12.68 -20.13
CA GLU A 692 -20.75 13.32 -21.45
C GLU A 692 -19.49 13.26 -22.34
N GLY A 693 -18.29 13.30 -21.74
CA GLY A 693 -17.00 13.23 -22.44
C GLY A 693 -16.51 11.79 -22.71
N ASN A 694 -15.25 11.68 -23.13
CA ASN A 694 -14.63 10.38 -23.42
C ASN A 694 -13.85 9.78 -22.25
N MET A 695 -13.65 10.50 -21.13
CA MET A 695 -12.88 10.04 -19.98
C MET A 695 -13.80 9.66 -18.82
N ILE A 696 -13.74 8.41 -18.40
CA ILE A 696 -14.45 7.89 -17.22
C ILE A 696 -13.49 8.02 -16.04
N SER A 697 -13.88 8.74 -15.00
CA SER A 697 -13.08 8.95 -13.81
C SER A 697 -13.38 7.91 -12.70
N GLY A 698 -12.54 7.94 -11.65
CA GLY A 698 -12.76 7.07 -10.49
C GLY A 698 -14.08 7.33 -9.76
N ASP A 699 -14.64 8.53 -9.84
CA ASP A 699 -15.88 8.86 -9.15
C ASP A 699 -17.09 8.25 -9.87
N GLU A 700 -17.15 8.31 -11.20
CA GLU A 700 -18.20 7.66 -11.98
C GLU A 700 -18.14 6.13 -11.82
N VAL A 701 -16.94 5.55 -11.77
CA VAL A 701 -16.79 4.11 -11.49
C VAL A 701 -17.33 3.74 -10.12
N ARG A 702 -16.96 4.48 -9.07
CA ARG A 702 -17.47 4.24 -7.71
C ARG A 702 -18.99 4.42 -7.63
N GLU A 703 -19.53 5.42 -8.32
CA GLU A 703 -20.99 5.62 -8.41
C GLU A 703 -21.66 4.47 -9.14
N ALA A 704 -21.10 4.04 -10.27
CA ALA A 704 -21.62 2.90 -11.04
C ALA A 704 -21.59 1.58 -10.23
N ILE A 705 -20.53 1.35 -9.43
CA ILE A 705 -20.44 0.19 -8.54
C ILE A 705 -21.57 0.24 -7.47
N ARG A 706 -21.80 1.42 -6.87
CA ARG A 706 -22.87 1.60 -5.87
C ARG A 706 -24.24 1.37 -6.47
N SER A 707 -24.50 1.84 -7.68
CA SER A 707 -25.80 1.75 -8.35
C SER A 707 -26.06 0.39 -9.01
N SER A 708 -24.99 -0.35 -9.37
CA SER A 708 -25.09 -1.66 -10.02
C SER A 708 -25.16 -2.84 -9.04
N GLY A 709 -24.93 -2.59 -7.74
CA GLY A 709 -25.14 -3.61 -6.70
C GLY A 709 -26.61 -4.07 -6.69
N PRO A 710 -26.91 -5.31 -6.27
CA PRO A 710 -28.28 -5.71 -6.05
C PRO A 710 -28.92 -4.66 -5.14
N PRO A 711 -30.21 -4.25 -5.41
CA PRO A 711 -30.91 -3.34 -4.52
C PRO A 711 -30.74 -3.94 -3.14
N ALA A 712 -30.31 -3.12 -2.17
CA ALA A 712 -30.07 -3.57 -0.82
C ALA A 712 -31.36 -4.23 -0.29
N ALA A 713 -31.58 -5.48 -0.65
CA ALA A 713 -32.36 -6.39 0.18
C ALA A 713 -31.71 -6.22 1.53
N ALA A 714 -32.47 -5.71 2.52
CA ALA A 714 -31.99 -5.34 3.83
C ALA A 714 -30.78 -6.21 4.19
N ARG A 715 -29.59 -5.61 4.07
CA ARG A 715 -28.37 -6.32 4.47
C ARG A 715 -28.70 -6.84 5.84
N PRO A 716 -28.63 -8.15 6.11
CA PRO A 716 -28.49 -8.55 7.48
C PRO A 716 -27.39 -7.63 7.97
N GLU A 717 -27.68 -6.80 8.99
CA GLU A 717 -26.75 -5.84 9.58
C GLU A 717 -25.39 -6.48 9.46
N ARG A 718 -24.48 -5.87 8.68
CA ARG A 718 -23.14 -6.41 8.50
C ARG A 718 -22.70 -6.87 9.86
N ALA A 719 -22.48 -8.17 10.01
CA ALA A 719 -21.77 -8.65 11.18
C ALA A 719 -20.56 -7.72 11.24
N LEU A 720 -20.59 -6.79 12.19
CA LEU A 720 -19.60 -5.73 12.34
C LEU A 720 -18.28 -6.44 12.23
N ASP A 721 -17.48 -6.07 11.22
CA ASP A 721 -16.15 -6.64 11.03
C ASP A 721 -15.51 -6.69 12.43
N GLU A 722 -15.12 -7.89 12.89
CA GLU A 722 -14.62 -8.08 14.28
C GLU A 722 -13.45 -7.14 14.62
N THR A 723 -12.87 -6.51 13.60
CA THR A 723 -11.79 -5.52 13.68
C THR A 723 -12.27 -4.06 13.69
N SER A 724 -13.57 -3.77 13.46
CA SER A 724 -14.04 -2.39 13.48
C SER A 724 -14.03 -1.83 14.91
N VAL A 725 -13.67 -0.55 15.07
CA VAL A 725 -13.68 0.15 16.38
C VAL A 725 -15.08 0.10 17.02
N ALA A 726 -16.14 0.09 16.21
CA ALA A 726 -17.51 -0.03 16.68
C ALA A 726 -17.82 -1.44 17.21
N ALA A 727 -17.35 -2.50 16.53
CA ALA A 727 -17.46 -3.89 16.96
C ALA A 727 -16.65 -4.15 18.23
N LEU A 728 -15.41 -3.65 18.30
CA LEU A 728 -14.57 -3.70 19.50
C LEU A 728 -15.24 -3.02 20.70
N ARG A 729 -15.83 -1.83 20.50
CA ARG A 729 -16.57 -1.13 21.57
C ARG A 729 -17.86 -1.86 21.97
N ALA A 730 -18.57 -2.48 21.02
CA ALA A 730 -19.76 -3.27 21.33
C ALA A 730 -19.40 -4.52 22.12
N ARG A 731 -18.36 -5.25 21.71
CA ARG A 731 -17.84 -6.43 22.40
C ARG A 731 -17.33 -6.09 23.81
N HIS A 732 -16.56 -5.03 23.94
CA HIS A 732 -16.07 -4.55 25.22
C HIS A 732 -17.22 -4.17 26.19
N ARG A 733 -18.27 -3.49 25.68
CA ARG A 733 -19.46 -3.21 26.49
C ARG A 733 -20.23 -4.47 26.90
N ALA A 734 -20.31 -5.47 26.03
CA ALA A 734 -20.95 -6.75 26.35
C ALA A 734 -20.16 -7.51 27.41
N GLU A 735 -18.84 -7.57 27.30
CA GLU A 735 -17.94 -8.19 28.29
C GLU A 735 -18.01 -7.48 29.66
N LEU A 736 -18.02 -6.13 29.65
CA LEU A 736 -18.19 -5.34 30.87
C LEU A 736 -19.56 -5.58 31.52
N ARG A 737 -20.65 -5.67 30.74
CA ARG A 737 -21.99 -5.96 31.23
C ARG A 737 -22.04 -7.33 31.92
N GLU A 738 -21.45 -8.35 31.31
CA GLU A 738 -21.41 -9.69 31.85
C GLU A 738 -20.56 -9.75 33.15
N LEU A 739 -19.39 -9.11 33.17
CA LEU A 739 -18.46 -9.08 34.30
C LEU A 739 -19.07 -8.33 35.49
N VAL A 740 -19.69 -7.17 35.23
CA VAL A 740 -20.34 -6.36 36.27
C VAL A 740 -21.60 -7.08 36.79
N GLY A 741 -22.39 -7.67 35.88
CA GLY A 741 -23.57 -8.45 36.26
C GLY A 741 -23.23 -9.62 37.16
N ARG A 742 -22.20 -10.43 36.83
CA ARG A 742 -21.69 -11.51 37.67
C ARG A 742 -21.22 -11.04 39.05
N ALA A 743 -20.48 -9.92 39.10
CA ALA A 743 -19.99 -9.37 40.34
C ALA A 743 -21.13 -8.83 41.23
N ILE A 744 -22.18 -8.24 40.68
CA ILE A 744 -23.35 -7.79 41.45
C ILE A 744 -24.17 -8.98 41.93
N ALA A 745 -24.37 -10.02 41.10
CA ALA A 745 -25.06 -11.24 41.50
C ALA A 745 -24.30 -11.97 42.60
N ALA A 746 -22.97 -12.12 42.52
CA ALA A 746 -22.13 -12.75 43.55
C ALA A 746 -22.06 -11.94 44.87
N ALA A 747 -22.45 -10.67 44.81
CA ALA A 747 -22.54 -9.79 45.99
C ALA A 747 -23.98 -9.61 46.51
N ASP A 748 -24.93 -10.47 46.11
CA ASP A 748 -26.33 -10.41 46.49
C ASP A 748 -26.98 -9.03 46.24
N GLY A 749 -26.66 -8.38 45.13
CA GLY A 749 -27.13 -7.05 44.77
C GLY A 749 -26.42 -5.89 45.45
N ASN A 750 -25.47 -6.15 46.33
CA ASN A 750 -24.76 -5.10 47.08
C ASN A 750 -23.67 -4.47 46.24
N LYS A 751 -23.96 -3.34 45.63
CA LYS A 751 -23.08 -2.60 44.72
C LYS A 751 -21.73 -2.17 45.35
N ARG A 752 -21.68 -1.95 46.69
CA ARG A 752 -20.45 -1.62 47.40
C ARG A 752 -19.52 -2.84 47.54
N ARG A 753 -20.10 -4.03 47.73
CA ARG A 753 -19.36 -5.30 47.81
C ARG A 753 -18.90 -5.73 46.42
N ALA A 754 -19.74 -5.55 45.39
CA ALA A 754 -19.41 -5.81 43.98
C ALA A 754 -18.26 -4.90 43.49
N ALA A 755 -18.27 -3.61 43.81
CA ALA A 755 -17.20 -2.68 43.45
C ALA A 755 -15.84 -3.11 44.05
N ARG A 756 -15.86 -3.55 45.33
CA ARG A 756 -14.67 -4.05 46.05
C ARG A 756 -14.16 -5.37 45.40
N ALA A 757 -15.05 -6.27 45.03
CA ALA A 757 -14.70 -7.52 44.33
C ALA A 757 -14.08 -7.29 42.95
N LEU A 758 -14.50 -6.22 42.25
CA LEU A 758 -13.95 -5.80 40.97
C LEU A 758 -12.69 -4.92 41.09
N GLY A 759 -12.23 -4.59 42.30
CA GLY A 759 -11.06 -3.75 42.54
C GLY A 759 -11.24 -2.28 42.16
N ILE A 760 -12.50 -1.78 42.06
CA ILE A 760 -12.82 -0.43 41.64
C ILE A 760 -13.55 0.36 42.74
N SER A 761 -13.55 1.70 42.61
CA SER A 761 -14.33 2.53 43.54
C SER A 761 -15.84 2.40 43.28
N ARG A 762 -16.68 2.69 44.30
CA ARG A 762 -18.12 2.70 44.11
C ARG A 762 -18.58 3.66 43.03
N GLN A 763 -17.95 4.83 42.89
CA GLN A 763 -18.22 5.78 41.83
C GLN A 763 -17.80 5.23 40.44
N GLY A 764 -16.69 4.48 40.40
CA GLY A 764 -16.24 3.78 39.18
C GLY A 764 -17.27 2.76 38.70
N LEU A 765 -17.86 1.97 39.60
CA LEU A 765 -18.93 1.02 39.27
C LEU A 765 -20.16 1.73 38.71
N TYR A 766 -20.61 2.83 39.33
CA TYR A 766 -21.76 3.60 38.82
C TYR A 766 -21.50 4.20 37.44
N ARG A 767 -20.27 4.65 37.16
CA ARG A 767 -19.90 5.17 35.84
C ARG A 767 -19.94 4.07 34.78
N ILE A 768 -19.43 2.88 35.10
CA ILE A 768 -19.49 1.72 34.21
C ILE A 768 -20.95 1.30 33.95
N LEU A 769 -21.79 1.26 34.99
CA LEU A 769 -23.22 0.94 34.82
C LEU A 769 -23.94 1.95 33.93
N ALA A 770 -23.60 3.25 34.02
CA ALA A 770 -24.13 4.28 33.13
C ALA A 770 -23.65 4.12 31.67
N GLU A 771 -22.39 3.67 31.46
CA GLU A 771 -21.82 3.41 30.12
C GLU A 771 -22.41 2.17 29.46
N ILE A 772 -22.80 1.14 30.22
CA ILE A 772 -23.39 -0.10 29.70
C ILE A 772 -24.92 -0.05 29.60
N GLY A 773 -25.57 1.02 30.09
CA GLY A 773 -27.01 1.28 29.94
C GLY A 773 -27.90 0.52 30.90
N ASP A 774 -27.45 0.29 32.13
CA ASP A 774 -28.24 -0.24 33.27
C ASP A 774 -28.43 0.80 34.38
#